data_52b838226a733cb8c08871d6f2016e1b
#
_entry.id   52b838226a733cb8c08871d6f2016e1b
#
_cell.length_a   1.000
_cell.length_b   1.000
_cell.length_c   1.000
_cell.angle_alpha   90.00
_cell.angle_beta   90.00
_cell.angle_gamma   90.00
#
_symmetry.space_group_name_H-M   'P 1'
#
loop_
_entity.id
_entity.type
_entity.pdbx_description
1 polymer ?
#
loop_
_entity_poly.entity_id
_entity_poly.type
_entity_poly.pdbx_seq_one_letter_code
_entity_poly.pdbx_strand_id
1 'polypeptide(L)'
;MDRPHLEAPQVMLGTTITGINQRQHVGLQKLSALAGITYSSLGPNKKYKFIQDETSGESALVCSCFRIFENLELTCAVGQLVYETIQAHQKVYHTGSGCLLFIAGAWSRAALECLQTGISVAHIISAMSEGIDICLDVCRKYSVSTEVLDVEQSESCSVTTPGRQLSKQPIVEASQASSHLQETITVGHRTLNGSEQRRVKLSRYFYEAKSENVSTEPQPNKPKLPDIARVAEGLSHGCADAMNLVVKASRIQSKNNPQDNSCSTFDVSKVVTCVLPGLPEEQTCVLPGCVVLVSAEQASVANHLKEQHLKLALINGDLSDTYRHLGFKRPTGIQCVSDQSDCLSSSNEEEWMEKVMKLLLNLEVNMILVTGLVGEKVIQRCCRHQILVVEKVKASVLRAFANATAAVPVTYATQLSKHCVGTGVDVAIWRDLSSHESKPSTTVNISTVKNSTLVTVILTSCVHAKLQALEDQFWSCAYRLHHMLKDKVLLPGAGVTEMLCIHHLQKQADHRVQHHRERNGDAVQQTKAGTAVNPYRHVVLHLMADGLIDYISTVMVNTGKYSKVRARTAVSQQLQDYNESLGITARFSPLFLEGEQEDSGVSSSMKSSEAPAVKIYDNLSVKQEAWRKALDLVLLVLQTDAEVITGIDQKSDGTLDNLTLL
;
A
#
# COMPACT_ATOMS: atom_id res chain seq x y z
N MET A 1 14.27 52.97 49.10
CA MET A 1 13.16 52.82 48.12
C MET A 1 13.44 51.55 47.35
N ASP A 2 12.99 50.45 47.93
CA ASP A 2 13.16 49.10 47.40
C ASP A 2 12.15 48.84 46.31
N ARG A 3 12.60 48.38 45.18
CA ARG A 3 11.73 47.89 44.11
C ARG A 3 11.37 46.41 44.43
N PRO A 4 10.08 46.04 44.37
CA PRO A 4 9.72 44.64 44.54
C PRO A 4 10.15 43.85 43.33
N HIS A 5 10.89 42.77 43.58
CA HIS A 5 11.13 41.67 42.61
C HIS A 5 9.77 41.05 42.28
N LEU A 6 9.33 41.20 41.04
CA LEU A 6 8.25 40.38 40.47
C LEU A 6 8.86 38.99 40.22
N GLU A 7 8.61 38.07 41.11
CA GLU A 7 8.79 36.65 40.85
C GLU A 7 7.81 36.22 39.76
N ALA A 8 8.35 35.69 38.67
CA ALA A 8 7.56 35.06 37.62
C ALA A 8 6.81 33.86 38.23
N PRO A 9 5.53 33.63 37.88
CA PRO A 9 4.79 32.50 38.40
C PRO A 9 5.44 31.21 37.97
N GLN A 10 5.96 30.44 38.95
CA GLN A 10 6.37 29.05 38.74
C GLN A 10 5.10 28.24 38.41
N VAL A 11 4.93 27.87 37.16
CA VAL A 11 3.89 26.93 36.72
C VAL A 11 4.26 25.57 37.29
N MET A 12 3.55 25.14 38.31
CA MET A 12 3.71 23.78 38.87
C MET A 12 3.04 22.80 37.91
N LEU A 13 3.87 22.14 37.07
CA LEU A 13 3.43 21.07 36.19
C LEU A 13 3.08 19.84 37.03
N GLY A 14 1.81 19.51 37.14
CA GLY A 14 1.33 18.30 37.79
C GLY A 14 1.62 17.07 36.92
N THR A 15 2.02 15.97 37.55
CA THR A 15 2.14 14.66 36.89
C THR A 15 1.17 13.70 37.58
N THR A 16 0.30 13.06 36.80
CA THR A 16 -0.64 12.04 37.27
C THR A 16 -0.20 10.68 36.76
N ILE A 17 -0.08 9.70 37.65
CA ILE A 17 0.23 8.30 37.32
C ILE A 17 -1.00 7.47 37.66
N THR A 18 -1.58 6.80 36.64
CA THR A 18 -2.73 5.93 36.81
C THR A 18 -2.34 4.51 36.43
N GLY A 19 -2.37 3.59 37.42
CA GLY A 19 -2.14 2.17 37.17
C GLY A 19 -3.29 1.55 36.36
N ILE A 20 -2.97 0.70 35.39
CA ILE A 20 -3.96 0.02 34.55
C ILE A 20 -4.46 -1.23 35.26
N ASN A 21 -5.77 -1.31 35.52
CA ASN A 21 -6.38 -2.55 36.00
C ASN A 21 -6.33 -3.61 34.89
N GLN A 22 -5.57 -4.69 35.11
CA GLN A 22 -5.38 -5.74 34.11
C GLN A 22 -6.70 -6.37 33.62
N ARG A 23 -7.69 -6.58 34.52
CA ARG A 23 -8.97 -7.19 34.11
C ARG A 23 -9.86 -6.26 33.28
N GLN A 24 -9.67 -4.97 33.40
CA GLN A 24 -10.44 -3.94 32.68
C GLN A 24 -9.57 -3.16 31.70
N HIS A 25 -8.47 -3.68 31.29
CA HIS A 25 -7.39 -3.06 30.52
C HIS A 25 -7.88 -1.95 29.54
N VAL A 26 -7.93 -0.71 30.02
CA VAL A 26 -8.52 0.44 29.29
C VAL A 26 -7.84 0.66 27.94
N GLY A 27 -6.53 0.42 27.84
CA GLY A 27 -5.77 0.52 26.58
C GLY A 27 -6.33 -0.40 25.50
N LEU A 28 -6.63 -1.68 25.82
CA LEU A 28 -7.22 -2.64 24.88
C LEU A 28 -8.66 -2.25 24.50
N GLN A 29 -9.43 -1.68 25.44
CA GLN A 29 -10.77 -1.17 25.16
C GLN A 29 -10.71 0.03 24.19
N LYS A 30 -9.81 1.00 24.46
CA LYS A 30 -9.57 2.15 23.56
C LYS A 30 -9.18 1.68 22.16
N LEU A 31 -8.27 0.68 22.04
CA LEU A 31 -7.86 0.12 20.74
C LEU A 31 -9.03 -0.53 20.00
N SER A 32 -9.85 -1.32 20.69
CA SER A 32 -11.04 -1.94 20.09
C SER A 32 -12.08 -0.90 19.64
N ALA A 33 -12.30 0.14 20.44
CA ALA A 33 -13.22 1.23 20.09
C ALA A 33 -12.75 2.00 18.86
N LEU A 34 -11.46 2.37 18.80
CA LEU A 34 -10.87 3.05 17.64
C LEU A 34 -10.99 2.19 16.37
N ALA A 35 -10.75 0.89 16.47
CA ALA A 35 -10.95 -0.02 15.34
C ALA A 35 -12.41 -0.02 14.86
N GLY A 36 -13.37 0.08 15.77
CA GLY A 36 -14.80 0.13 15.46
C GLY A 36 -15.20 1.26 14.51
N ILE A 37 -14.51 2.39 14.57
CA ILE A 37 -14.78 3.55 13.70
C ILE A 37 -14.65 3.16 12.21
N THR A 38 -13.77 2.23 11.86
CA THR A 38 -13.45 1.90 10.47
C THR A 38 -14.23 0.70 9.90
N TYR A 39 -15.04 0.00 10.69
CA TYR A 39 -15.71 -1.24 10.27
C TYR A 39 -16.55 -1.09 9.01
N SER A 40 -17.28 0.01 8.86
CA SER A 40 -18.10 0.26 7.66
C SER A 40 -17.29 0.66 6.42
N SER A 41 -15.99 0.88 6.56
CA SER A 41 -15.07 1.22 5.47
C SER A 41 -14.27 0.02 4.95
N LEU A 42 -14.64 -1.22 5.37
CA LEU A 42 -14.03 -2.48 4.94
C LEU A 42 -14.81 -3.12 3.80
N GLY A 43 -14.09 -3.89 3.00
CA GLY A 43 -14.68 -4.66 1.89
C GLY A 43 -14.88 -3.87 0.61
N PRO A 44 -15.65 -4.42 -0.35
CA PRO A 44 -15.83 -3.82 -1.68
C PRO A 44 -16.68 -2.54 -1.65
N ASN A 45 -17.70 -2.48 -0.77
CA ASN A 45 -18.63 -1.35 -0.67
C ASN A 45 -18.30 -0.48 0.54
N LYS A 46 -17.23 0.29 0.44
CA LYS A 46 -16.77 1.19 1.50
C LYS A 46 -17.77 2.34 1.71
N LYS A 47 -18.20 2.54 2.95
CA LYS A 47 -19.03 3.69 3.31
C LYS A 47 -18.15 4.90 3.60
N TYR A 48 -18.61 6.05 3.15
CA TYR A 48 -17.97 7.33 3.45
C TYR A 48 -18.29 7.80 4.86
N LYS A 49 -17.38 8.58 5.42
CA LYS A 49 -17.56 9.32 6.68
C LYS A 49 -17.31 10.80 6.44
N PHE A 50 -18.16 11.64 7.02
CA PHE A 50 -17.88 13.04 7.19
C PHE A 50 -17.07 13.20 8.47
N ILE A 51 -15.94 13.88 8.38
CA ILE A 51 -15.18 14.35 9.53
C ILE A 51 -15.21 15.86 9.45
N GLN A 52 -15.67 16.49 10.49
CA GLN A 52 -15.77 17.93 10.60
C GLN A 52 -14.93 18.40 11.79
N ASP A 53 -14.05 19.35 11.54
CA ASP A 53 -13.33 20.06 12.58
C ASP A 53 -14.18 21.26 13.01
N GLU A 54 -14.62 21.24 14.26
CA GLU A 54 -15.47 22.32 14.82
C GLU A 54 -14.70 23.63 14.99
N THR A 55 -13.37 23.56 15.09
CA THR A 55 -12.52 24.75 15.31
C THR A 55 -12.21 25.49 14.01
N SER A 56 -11.87 24.78 12.95
CA SER A 56 -11.57 25.36 11.64
C SER A 56 -12.78 25.46 10.72
N GLY A 57 -13.85 24.69 10.99
CA GLY A 57 -15.02 24.55 10.12
C GLY A 57 -14.73 23.73 8.87
N GLU A 58 -13.54 23.15 8.73
CA GLU A 58 -13.18 22.30 7.61
C GLU A 58 -13.87 20.94 7.72
N SER A 59 -14.27 20.40 6.57
CA SER A 59 -14.90 19.09 6.51
C SER A 59 -14.22 18.21 5.46
N ALA A 60 -14.00 16.94 5.81
CA ALA A 60 -13.43 15.94 4.92
C ALA A 60 -14.40 14.77 4.68
N LEU A 61 -14.51 14.31 3.44
CA LEU A 61 -15.25 13.11 3.06
C LEU A 61 -14.27 11.98 2.79
N VAL A 62 -14.18 11.01 3.68
CA VAL A 62 -13.17 9.96 3.67
C VAL A 62 -13.78 8.56 3.71
N CYS A 63 -13.15 7.58 3.07
CA CYS A 63 -13.55 6.18 3.10
C CYS A 63 -12.38 5.22 3.36
N SER A 64 -11.13 5.70 3.38
CA SER A 64 -9.98 4.86 3.71
C SER A 64 -9.64 4.95 5.20
N CYS A 65 -9.21 3.83 5.79
CA CYS A 65 -8.83 3.75 7.19
C CYS A 65 -7.73 4.78 7.54
N PHE A 66 -6.72 4.90 6.69
CA PHE A 66 -5.62 5.85 6.89
C PHE A 66 -6.15 7.30 6.95
N ARG A 67 -6.99 7.71 5.97
CA ARG A 67 -7.55 9.07 5.92
C ARG A 67 -8.48 9.38 7.09
N ILE A 68 -9.22 8.38 7.58
CA ILE A 68 -10.04 8.58 8.79
C ILE A 68 -9.13 8.98 9.95
N PHE A 69 -8.04 8.26 10.20
CA PHE A 69 -7.14 8.55 11.31
C PHE A 69 -6.26 9.79 11.10
N GLU A 70 -5.94 10.14 9.86
CA GLU A 70 -5.22 11.38 9.52
C GLU A 70 -6.03 12.64 9.85
N ASN A 71 -7.37 12.56 9.76
CA ASN A 71 -8.28 13.68 10.03
C ASN A 71 -8.90 13.63 11.44
N LEU A 72 -8.52 12.66 12.28
CA LEU A 72 -8.99 12.58 13.67
C LEU A 72 -7.98 13.24 14.60
N GLU A 73 -8.47 14.08 15.51
CA GLU A 73 -7.67 14.58 16.61
C GLU A 73 -7.54 13.51 17.70
N LEU A 74 -6.36 12.91 17.80
CA LEU A 74 -6.07 11.80 18.69
C LEU A 74 -5.33 12.30 19.94
N THR A 75 -6.05 12.47 21.04
CA THR A 75 -5.53 13.01 22.31
C THR A 75 -4.94 11.94 23.24
N CYS A 76 -5.22 10.65 23.01
CA CYS A 76 -4.75 9.56 23.87
C CYS A 76 -3.54 8.81 23.26
N ALA A 77 -2.66 8.31 24.13
CA ALA A 77 -1.45 7.57 23.73
C ALA A 77 -1.76 6.36 22.82
N VAL A 78 -2.82 5.59 23.14
CA VAL A 78 -3.23 4.46 22.29
C VAL A 78 -3.66 4.92 20.90
N GLY A 79 -4.34 6.07 20.80
CA GLY A 79 -4.72 6.65 19.50
C GLY A 79 -3.49 7.01 18.66
N GLN A 80 -2.47 7.60 19.28
CA GLN A 80 -1.22 7.93 18.59
C GLN A 80 -0.49 6.68 18.13
N LEU A 81 -0.38 5.63 18.96
CA LEU A 81 0.22 4.35 18.57
C LEU A 81 -0.52 3.70 17.38
N VAL A 82 -1.86 3.76 17.39
CA VAL A 82 -2.69 3.28 16.27
C VAL A 82 -2.36 4.05 15.00
N TYR A 83 -2.31 5.38 15.07
CA TYR A 83 -2.02 6.22 13.90
C TYR A 83 -0.61 5.97 13.35
N GLU A 84 0.41 5.92 14.21
CA GLU A 84 1.80 5.62 13.81
C GLU A 84 1.90 4.25 13.13
N THR A 85 1.24 3.23 13.68
CA THR A 85 1.23 1.87 13.11
C THR A 85 0.57 1.85 11.74
N ILE A 86 -0.58 2.52 11.59
CA ILE A 86 -1.29 2.66 10.31
C ILE A 86 -0.43 3.44 9.30
N GLN A 87 0.18 4.55 9.72
CA GLN A 87 1.04 5.38 8.88
C GLN A 87 2.27 4.61 8.40
N ALA A 88 2.93 3.86 9.30
CA ALA A 88 4.08 3.03 8.95
C ALA A 88 3.71 1.91 7.95
N HIS A 89 2.50 1.34 8.06
CA HIS A 89 2.00 0.37 7.09
C HIS A 89 1.65 1.05 5.75
N GLN A 90 0.95 2.18 5.80
CA GLN A 90 0.54 2.93 4.62
C GLN A 90 1.73 3.43 3.79
N LYS A 91 2.80 3.88 4.43
CA LYS A 91 4.05 4.33 3.76
C LYS A 91 4.67 3.27 2.86
N VAL A 92 4.55 1.98 3.23
CA VAL A 92 5.20 0.87 2.52
C VAL A 92 4.26 0.21 1.52
N TYR A 93 3.01 -0.04 1.93
CA TYR A 93 2.08 -0.89 1.20
C TYR A 93 0.96 -0.11 0.50
N HIS A 94 0.64 1.10 0.94
CA HIS A 94 -0.44 1.96 0.43
C HIS A 94 -1.83 1.30 0.38
N THR A 95 -1.98 0.12 0.98
CA THR A 95 -3.23 -0.65 1.07
C THR A 95 -3.18 -1.56 2.30
N GLY A 96 -4.31 -2.16 2.70
CA GLY A 96 -4.35 -3.14 3.80
C GLY A 96 -4.50 -2.55 5.21
N SER A 97 -4.42 -1.23 5.40
CA SER A 97 -4.54 -0.57 6.72
C SER A 97 -5.88 -0.85 7.43
N GLY A 98 -6.98 -1.00 6.68
CA GLY A 98 -8.27 -1.37 7.26
C GLY A 98 -8.30 -2.78 7.84
N CYS A 99 -7.69 -3.75 7.15
CA CYS A 99 -7.52 -5.11 7.66
C CYS A 99 -6.66 -5.12 8.93
N LEU A 100 -5.51 -4.42 8.91
CA LEU A 100 -4.63 -4.26 10.07
C LEU A 100 -5.42 -3.80 11.30
N LEU A 101 -6.13 -2.68 11.20
CA LEU A 101 -6.81 -2.09 12.34
C LEU A 101 -8.00 -2.93 12.81
N PHE A 102 -8.76 -3.54 11.89
CA PHE A 102 -9.84 -4.44 12.28
C PHE A 102 -9.31 -5.61 13.12
N ILE A 103 -8.27 -6.29 12.62
CA ILE A 103 -7.67 -7.44 13.30
C ILE A 103 -7.06 -7.02 14.64
N ALA A 104 -6.39 -5.86 14.72
CA ALA A 104 -5.91 -5.33 15.99
C ALA A 104 -7.06 -5.12 17.00
N GLY A 105 -8.19 -4.56 16.57
CA GLY A 105 -9.37 -4.41 17.42
C GLY A 105 -10.02 -5.72 17.81
N ALA A 106 -10.09 -6.70 16.92
CA ALA A 106 -10.65 -8.03 17.20
C ALA A 106 -9.76 -8.80 18.18
N TRP A 107 -8.46 -8.83 17.96
CA TRP A 107 -7.52 -9.52 18.85
C TRP A 107 -7.30 -8.80 20.18
N SER A 108 -7.50 -7.47 20.25
CA SER A 108 -7.53 -6.78 21.55
C SER A 108 -8.75 -7.17 22.37
N ARG A 109 -9.91 -7.44 21.76
CA ARG A 109 -11.06 -8.02 22.48
C ARG A 109 -10.76 -9.44 22.97
N ALA A 110 -10.13 -10.27 22.14
CA ALA A 110 -9.67 -11.61 22.52
C ALA A 110 -8.72 -11.57 23.72
N ALA A 111 -7.73 -10.68 23.70
CA ALA A 111 -6.79 -10.49 24.81
C ALA A 111 -7.51 -10.02 26.08
N LEU A 112 -8.45 -9.08 25.95
CA LEU A 112 -9.24 -8.57 27.08
C LEU A 112 -10.09 -9.66 27.72
N GLU A 113 -10.75 -10.50 26.92
CA GLU A 113 -11.53 -11.65 27.39
C GLU A 113 -10.66 -12.65 28.15
N CYS A 114 -9.44 -12.94 27.64
CA CYS A 114 -8.46 -13.77 28.36
C CYS A 114 -8.07 -13.17 29.72
N LEU A 115 -7.86 -11.86 29.80
CA LEU A 115 -7.53 -11.18 31.05
C LEU A 115 -8.71 -11.25 32.06
N GLN A 116 -9.94 -11.10 31.57
CA GLN A 116 -11.15 -11.18 32.39
C GLN A 116 -11.32 -12.59 33.01
N THR A 117 -10.96 -13.64 32.27
CA THR A 117 -10.97 -15.02 32.77
C THR A 117 -9.77 -15.36 33.68
N GLY A 118 -8.86 -14.41 33.91
CA GLY A 118 -7.72 -14.55 34.80
C GLY A 118 -6.46 -15.17 34.18
N ILE A 119 -6.39 -15.24 32.86
CA ILE A 119 -5.18 -15.72 32.15
C ILE A 119 -4.09 -14.64 32.24
N SER A 120 -2.88 -15.04 32.60
CA SER A 120 -1.77 -14.08 32.74
C SER A 120 -1.31 -13.54 31.39
N VAL A 121 -0.81 -12.29 31.38
CA VAL A 121 -0.30 -11.60 30.19
C VAL A 121 0.76 -12.44 29.45
N ALA A 122 1.66 -13.10 30.17
CA ALA A 122 2.71 -13.94 29.57
C ALA A 122 2.13 -15.12 28.78
N HIS A 123 1.08 -15.79 29.31
CA HIS A 123 0.41 -16.87 28.60
C HIS A 123 -0.36 -16.39 27.36
N ILE A 124 -0.99 -15.20 27.45
CA ILE A 124 -1.69 -14.59 26.32
C ILE A 124 -0.68 -14.26 25.21
N ILE A 125 0.41 -13.59 25.52
CA ILE A 125 1.48 -13.22 24.56
C ILE A 125 2.00 -14.48 23.85
N SER A 126 2.38 -15.50 24.62
CA SER A 126 2.91 -16.75 24.06
C SER A 126 1.94 -17.43 23.10
N ALA A 127 0.66 -17.53 23.48
CA ALA A 127 -0.33 -18.19 22.65
C ALA A 127 -0.74 -17.36 21.42
N MET A 128 -0.85 -16.03 21.54
CA MET A 128 -1.15 -15.15 20.41
C MET A 128 0.01 -15.11 19.39
N SER A 129 1.27 -15.14 19.88
CA SER A 129 2.44 -15.24 19.00
C SER A 129 2.46 -16.57 18.23
N GLU A 130 2.12 -17.68 18.87
CA GLU A 130 1.97 -18.96 18.17
C GLU A 130 0.80 -18.91 17.18
N GLY A 131 -0.31 -18.27 17.52
CA GLY A 131 -1.49 -18.14 16.66
C GLY A 131 -1.19 -17.38 15.37
N ILE A 132 -0.43 -16.29 15.43
CA ILE A 132 -0.02 -15.57 14.23
C ILE A 132 0.92 -16.40 13.36
N ASP A 133 1.85 -17.15 13.96
CA ASP A 133 2.77 -18.00 13.20
C ASP A 133 2.00 -19.08 12.42
N ILE A 134 0.97 -19.70 13.04
CA ILE A 134 0.06 -20.63 12.34
C ILE A 134 -0.60 -19.93 11.15
N CYS A 135 -1.15 -18.73 11.34
CA CYS A 135 -1.81 -17.99 10.25
C CYS A 135 -0.82 -17.65 9.11
N LEU A 136 0.40 -17.25 9.43
CA LEU A 136 1.42 -16.92 8.44
C LEU A 136 1.90 -18.16 7.67
N ASP A 137 1.99 -19.31 8.32
CA ASP A 137 2.33 -20.58 7.68
C ASP A 137 1.21 -21.03 6.74
N VAL A 138 -0.06 -20.89 7.15
CA VAL A 138 -1.23 -21.13 6.30
C VAL A 138 -1.16 -20.24 5.05
N CYS A 139 -0.90 -18.94 5.21
CA CYS A 139 -0.76 -18.03 4.08
C CYS A 139 0.33 -18.49 3.10
N ARG A 140 1.50 -18.91 3.61
CA ARG A 140 2.58 -19.42 2.74
C ARG A 140 2.19 -20.72 2.04
N LYS A 141 1.55 -21.64 2.75
CA LYS A 141 1.16 -22.96 2.22
C LYS A 141 0.10 -22.87 1.11
N TYR A 142 -0.86 -21.97 1.25
CA TYR A 142 -1.99 -21.84 0.31
C TYR A 142 -1.83 -20.68 -0.66
N SER A 143 -0.65 -20.09 -0.73
CA SER A 143 -0.33 -19.08 -1.73
C SER A 143 -0.22 -19.70 -3.12
N VAL A 144 -0.65 -18.96 -4.14
CA VAL A 144 -0.69 -19.39 -5.55
C VAL A 144 0.27 -18.52 -6.34
N SER A 145 1.17 -19.15 -7.11
CA SER A 145 2.02 -18.41 -8.05
C SER A 145 1.20 -17.82 -9.19
N THR A 146 1.53 -16.61 -9.62
CA THR A 146 0.89 -15.96 -10.77
C THR A 146 1.12 -16.75 -12.07
N GLU A 147 2.18 -17.53 -12.17
CA GLU A 147 2.47 -18.39 -13.33
C GLU A 147 1.49 -19.56 -13.47
N VAL A 148 1.00 -20.11 -12.35
CA VAL A 148 0.05 -21.24 -12.35
C VAL A 148 -1.36 -20.78 -12.72
N LEU A 149 -1.72 -19.53 -12.45
CA LEU A 149 -3.04 -18.98 -12.77
C LEU A 149 -3.33 -18.96 -14.27
N ASP A 150 -2.29 -19.02 -15.13
CA ASP A 150 -2.45 -19.05 -16.59
C ASP A 150 -2.69 -20.44 -17.14
N VAL A 151 -2.13 -21.47 -16.49
CA VAL A 151 -2.19 -22.87 -16.99
C VAL A 151 -3.59 -23.47 -16.76
N GLU A 152 -4.20 -23.20 -15.61
CA GLU A 152 -5.56 -23.71 -15.30
C GLU A 152 -6.65 -23.19 -16.23
N GLN A 153 -6.42 -22.08 -16.93
CA GLN A 153 -7.42 -21.45 -17.80
C GLN A 153 -7.26 -21.81 -19.28
N SER A 154 -6.12 -22.35 -19.70
CA SER A 154 -5.95 -22.87 -21.06
C SER A 154 -6.64 -24.23 -21.25
N GLU A 155 -6.89 -24.98 -20.19
CA GLU A 155 -7.59 -26.26 -20.24
C GLU A 155 -9.11 -26.14 -20.32
N SER A 156 -9.70 -25.02 -19.88
CA SER A 156 -11.16 -24.81 -19.91
C SER A 156 -11.72 -24.34 -21.27
N CYS A 157 -10.88 -24.03 -22.25
CA CYS A 157 -11.31 -23.58 -23.58
C CYS A 157 -11.21 -24.62 -24.70
N SER A 158 -10.83 -25.87 -24.40
CA SER A 158 -10.80 -26.95 -25.39
C SER A 158 -11.93 -27.96 -25.16
N VAL A 159 -13.18 -27.53 -25.37
CA VAL A 159 -14.27 -28.46 -25.65
C VAL A 159 -14.26 -28.73 -27.15
N THR A 160 -13.52 -29.74 -27.54
CA THR A 160 -13.63 -30.34 -28.87
C THR A 160 -14.63 -31.50 -28.85
N THR A 161 -15.57 -31.41 -29.76
CA THR A 161 -16.53 -32.40 -30.20
C THR A 161 -16.03 -33.85 -30.24
N PRO A 162 -16.87 -34.85 -29.91
CA PRO A 162 -16.46 -36.23 -29.92
C PRO A 162 -16.51 -36.84 -31.31
N GLY A 163 -15.36 -37.15 -31.85
CA GLY A 163 -15.19 -38.02 -33.03
C GLY A 163 -14.76 -39.44 -32.61
N ARG A 164 -15.61 -40.39 -32.94
CA ARG A 164 -15.53 -41.82 -32.76
C ARG A 164 -14.30 -42.48 -33.40
N GLN A 165 -13.61 -43.37 -32.73
CA GLN A 165 -13.34 -44.79 -33.09
C GLN A 165 -12.05 -45.35 -32.46
N LEU A 166 -12.22 -46.37 -31.71
CA LEU A 166 -11.85 -47.81 -31.78
C LEU A 166 -10.38 -48.18 -31.50
N SER A 167 -10.26 -48.83 -30.36
CA SER A 167 -9.53 -50.07 -30.04
C SER A 167 -8.04 -50.25 -30.44
N LYS A 168 -7.21 -50.49 -29.42
CA LYS A 168 -6.52 -51.75 -29.11
C LYS A 168 -5.45 -51.55 -28.02
N GLN A 169 -5.65 -52.27 -26.91
CA GLN A 169 -4.56 -52.74 -26.05
C GLN A 169 -3.92 -53.99 -26.73
N PRO A 170 -2.76 -54.51 -26.33
CA PRO A 170 -2.48 -54.97 -24.97
C PRO A 170 -0.97 -54.94 -24.52
N ILE A 171 -0.79 -54.98 -23.21
CA ILE A 171 -0.10 -55.96 -22.33
C ILE A 171 1.46 -55.91 -22.21
N VAL A 172 1.89 -55.69 -20.92
CA VAL A 172 2.88 -56.41 -20.07
C VAL A 172 4.36 -56.25 -20.44
N GLU A 173 5.32 -56.01 -19.59
CA GLU A 173 5.79 -56.49 -18.28
C GLU A 173 6.95 -55.63 -17.79
N ALA A 174 7.03 -55.33 -16.58
CA ALA A 174 7.88 -55.66 -15.43
C ALA A 174 9.36 -56.03 -15.67
N SER A 175 10.21 -55.39 -14.90
CA SER A 175 11.28 -55.92 -14.00
C SER A 175 12.35 -54.84 -13.76
N GLN A 176 12.48 -54.42 -12.52
CA GLN A 176 13.45 -54.82 -11.48
C GLN A 176 14.93 -54.64 -11.80
N ALA A 177 15.59 -53.90 -11.01
CA ALA A 177 16.66 -54.18 -10.05
C ALA A 177 17.77 -53.13 -10.13
N SER A 178 17.95 -52.39 -9.09
CA SER A 178 18.86 -52.45 -7.93
C SER A 178 20.34 -52.13 -8.21
N SER A 179 20.80 -51.27 -7.34
CA SER A 179 21.97 -51.30 -6.48
C SER A 179 23.23 -50.55 -6.88
N HIS A 180 23.65 -49.86 -5.87
CA HIS A 180 24.93 -49.69 -5.17
C HIS A 180 25.78 -48.46 -5.49
N LEU A 181 25.84 -47.58 -4.46
CA LEU A 181 26.96 -47.30 -3.51
C LEU A 181 28.29 -46.87 -4.17
N GLN A 182 28.82 -45.72 -3.89
CA GLN A 182 29.77 -45.49 -2.80
C GLN A 182 30.30 -44.07 -2.75
N GLU A 183 30.47 -43.66 -1.53
CA GLU A 183 31.17 -42.50 -0.98
C GLU A 183 32.58 -42.29 -1.53
N THR A 184 33.06 -41.06 -1.50
CA THR A 184 34.30 -40.77 -0.76
C THR A 184 34.45 -39.25 -0.46
N ILE A 185 34.76 -39.00 0.77
CA ILE A 185 35.18 -37.78 1.44
C ILE A 185 36.64 -37.47 1.06
N THR A 186 36.99 -36.20 0.86
CA THR A 186 38.25 -35.69 1.42
C THR A 186 38.25 -34.19 1.63
N VAL A 187 38.74 -33.87 2.80
CA VAL A 187 38.99 -32.58 3.46
C VAL A 187 40.31 -31.98 2.93
N GLY A 188 40.39 -30.65 2.85
CA GLY A 188 41.68 -29.99 2.60
C GLY A 188 41.62 -28.47 2.81
N HIS A 189 42.17 -28.03 3.90
CA HIS A 189 42.38 -26.66 4.41
C HIS A 189 43.41 -25.84 3.60
N ARG A 190 43.26 -24.50 3.78
CA ARG A 190 44.26 -23.41 3.91
C ARG A 190 44.30 -22.36 2.80
N THR A 191 43.91 -21.17 3.17
CA THR A 191 44.58 -19.92 3.59
C THR A 191 45.29 -19.07 2.55
N LEU A 192 44.89 -17.80 2.57
CA LEU A 192 45.65 -16.55 2.49
C LEU A 192 46.01 -15.91 1.12
N ASN A 193 45.54 -14.67 1.05
CA ASN A 193 46.18 -13.44 0.55
C ASN A 193 46.33 -13.16 -0.95
N GLY A 194 45.94 -11.93 -1.26
CA GLY A 194 46.70 -11.10 -2.21
C GLY A 194 45.84 -10.44 -3.30
N SER A 195 45.70 -9.16 -3.17
CA SER A 195 45.36 -8.17 -4.18
C SER A 195 45.88 -8.47 -5.59
N GLU A 196 45.10 -8.18 -6.62
CA GLU A 196 45.53 -7.28 -7.68
C GLU A 196 44.48 -7.17 -8.80
N GLN A 197 44.27 -5.96 -9.22
CA GLN A 197 43.50 -5.55 -10.39
C GLN A 197 44.13 -6.10 -11.67
N ARG A 198 43.33 -6.66 -12.58
CA ARG A 198 43.67 -6.71 -13.99
C ARG A 198 42.49 -6.49 -14.90
N ARG A 199 42.58 -5.41 -15.64
CA ARG A 199 41.80 -5.08 -16.84
C ARG A 199 41.92 -6.23 -17.85
N VAL A 200 40.80 -6.68 -18.40
CA VAL A 200 40.82 -7.53 -19.58
C VAL A 200 40.27 -6.75 -20.77
N LYS A 201 41.10 -6.73 -21.81
CA LYS A 201 40.87 -6.06 -23.09
C LYS A 201 39.86 -6.84 -23.92
N LEU A 202 39.00 -6.08 -24.63
CA LEU A 202 38.19 -6.59 -25.74
C LEU A 202 39.09 -7.15 -26.87
N SER A 203 38.71 -8.31 -27.41
CA SER A 203 39.14 -8.75 -28.70
C SER A 203 37.94 -8.87 -29.62
N ARG A 204 37.98 -8.13 -30.74
CA ARG A 204 37.03 -8.22 -31.85
C ARG A 204 37.49 -9.33 -32.77
N TYR A 205 36.58 -10.21 -33.17
CA TYR A 205 36.69 -10.91 -34.46
C TYR A 205 35.33 -11.07 -35.09
N PHE A 206 35.16 -10.45 -36.23
CA PHE A 206 34.09 -10.69 -37.18
C PHE A 206 34.36 -11.98 -37.91
N TYR A 207 33.33 -12.81 -38.10
CA TYR A 207 33.24 -13.75 -39.22
C TYR A 207 31.83 -13.75 -39.78
N GLU A 208 31.73 -13.36 -41.04
CA GLU A 208 30.59 -13.67 -41.91
C GLU A 208 30.53 -15.18 -42.17
N ALA A 209 29.38 -15.79 -42.04
CA ALA A 209 29.12 -17.10 -42.57
C ALA A 209 27.74 -17.15 -43.24
N LYS A 210 27.78 -17.71 -44.41
CA LYS A 210 26.75 -17.91 -45.42
C LYS A 210 25.51 -18.63 -44.88
N SER A 211 24.38 -18.25 -45.48
CA SER A 211 23.09 -18.92 -45.41
C SER A 211 23.16 -20.41 -45.82
N GLU A 212 22.79 -21.31 -44.94
CA GLU A 212 22.29 -22.64 -45.27
C GLU A 212 20.93 -22.87 -44.58
N ASN A 213 19.98 -23.31 -45.40
CA ASN A 213 18.63 -23.67 -45.01
C ASN A 213 18.67 -24.83 -44.01
N VAL A 214 18.26 -24.60 -42.77
CA VAL A 214 17.97 -25.65 -41.80
C VAL A 214 16.53 -25.58 -41.39
N SER A 215 15.86 -26.70 -41.57
CA SER A 215 14.51 -27.05 -41.19
C SER A 215 14.14 -26.51 -39.78
N THR A 216 13.02 -25.82 -39.73
CA THR A 216 12.39 -25.27 -38.51
C THR A 216 11.92 -26.40 -37.60
N GLU A 217 12.70 -26.74 -36.58
CA GLU A 217 12.15 -27.41 -35.40
C GLU A 217 11.20 -26.45 -34.66
N PRO A 218 10.06 -26.92 -34.17
CA PRO A 218 9.17 -26.07 -33.40
C PRO A 218 9.85 -25.66 -32.10
N GLN A 219 10.16 -24.37 -31.97
CA GLN A 219 10.65 -23.80 -30.71
C GLN A 219 9.62 -24.07 -29.62
N PRO A 220 10.07 -24.48 -28.41
CA PRO A 220 9.16 -24.63 -27.28
C PRO A 220 8.46 -23.30 -27.04
N ASN A 221 7.14 -23.35 -27.02
CA ASN A 221 6.27 -22.18 -26.74
C ASN A 221 6.80 -21.47 -25.51
N LYS A 222 7.31 -20.23 -25.68
CA LYS A 222 7.59 -19.33 -24.56
C LYS A 222 6.30 -19.21 -23.77
N PRO A 223 6.32 -19.34 -22.44
CA PRO A 223 5.13 -19.20 -21.63
C PRO A 223 4.49 -17.84 -21.96
N LYS A 224 3.25 -17.87 -22.42
CA LYS A 224 2.45 -16.65 -22.59
C LYS A 224 2.31 -16.03 -21.22
N LEU A 225 2.73 -14.78 -21.05
CA LEU A 225 2.56 -14.03 -19.82
C LEU A 225 1.07 -13.92 -19.45
N PRO A 226 0.77 -13.91 -18.12
CA PRO A 226 -0.57 -13.76 -17.61
C PRO A 226 -1.26 -12.56 -18.24
N ASP A 227 -2.54 -12.71 -18.59
CA ASP A 227 -3.36 -11.54 -18.92
C ASP A 227 -3.53 -10.72 -17.65
N ILE A 228 -2.62 -9.74 -17.46
CA ILE A 228 -2.62 -8.82 -16.32
C ILE A 228 -4.01 -8.27 -16.04
N ALA A 229 -4.82 -8.06 -17.06
CA ALA A 229 -6.16 -7.50 -16.89
C ALA A 229 -7.06 -8.40 -16.05
N ARG A 230 -7.00 -9.73 -16.21
CA ARG A 230 -7.80 -10.68 -15.43
C ARG A 230 -7.36 -10.77 -13.97
N VAL A 231 -6.05 -10.85 -13.73
CA VAL A 231 -5.53 -10.88 -12.36
C VAL A 231 -5.80 -9.54 -11.67
N ALA A 232 -5.65 -8.41 -12.39
CA ALA A 232 -5.97 -7.09 -11.89
C ALA A 232 -7.45 -6.95 -11.51
N GLU A 233 -8.37 -7.52 -12.29
CA GLU A 233 -9.79 -7.55 -11.95
C GLU A 233 -10.02 -8.23 -10.58
N GLY A 234 -9.41 -9.40 -10.34
CA GLY A 234 -9.45 -10.10 -9.05
C GLY A 234 -8.84 -9.31 -7.89
N LEU A 235 -7.91 -8.39 -8.16
CA LEU A 235 -7.27 -7.51 -7.18
C LEU A 235 -8.02 -6.18 -6.98
N SER A 236 -9.10 -5.91 -7.73
CA SER A 236 -9.82 -4.64 -7.67
C SER A 236 -10.52 -4.39 -6.33
N HIS A 237 -10.98 -5.46 -5.66
CA HIS A 237 -11.73 -5.41 -4.41
C HIS A 237 -12.91 -4.43 -4.45
N GLY A 238 -13.67 -4.45 -5.54
CA GLY A 238 -14.83 -3.57 -5.76
C GLY A 238 -14.51 -2.20 -6.34
N CYS A 239 -13.22 -1.87 -6.57
CA CYS A 239 -12.81 -0.62 -7.21
C CYS A 239 -12.44 -0.87 -8.69
N ALA A 240 -13.37 -1.43 -9.48
CA ALA A 240 -13.11 -1.83 -10.86
C ALA A 240 -12.65 -0.66 -11.75
N ASP A 241 -13.28 0.51 -11.62
CA ASP A 241 -12.92 1.68 -12.43
C ASP A 241 -11.50 2.16 -12.13
N ALA A 242 -11.13 2.24 -10.85
CA ALA A 242 -9.78 2.58 -10.44
C ALA A 242 -8.75 1.56 -10.96
N MET A 243 -9.07 0.26 -10.90
CA MET A 243 -8.19 -0.79 -11.42
C MET A 243 -8.06 -0.73 -12.94
N ASN A 244 -9.12 -0.40 -13.67
CA ASN A 244 -9.08 -0.19 -15.11
C ASN A 244 -8.11 0.94 -15.50
N LEU A 245 -8.06 2.03 -14.71
CA LEU A 245 -7.08 3.09 -14.90
C LEU A 245 -5.65 2.61 -14.68
N VAL A 246 -5.43 1.78 -13.66
CA VAL A 246 -4.12 1.17 -13.39
C VAL A 246 -3.67 0.28 -14.54
N VAL A 247 -4.55 -0.56 -15.07
CA VAL A 247 -4.26 -1.42 -16.23
C VAL A 247 -3.94 -0.58 -17.48
N LYS A 248 -4.69 0.52 -17.71
CA LYS A 248 -4.39 1.46 -18.80
C LYS A 248 -3.01 2.10 -18.62
N ALA A 249 -2.67 2.54 -17.40
CA ALA A 249 -1.35 3.10 -17.09
C ALA A 249 -0.21 2.08 -17.33
N SER A 250 -0.38 0.85 -16.88
CA SER A 250 0.56 -0.24 -17.12
C SER A 250 0.77 -0.52 -18.61
N ARG A 251 -0.31 -0.53 -19.40
CA ARG A 251 -0.23 -0.72 -20.87
C ARG A 251 0.53 0.42 -21.57
N ILE A 252 0.38 1.66 -21.12
CA ILE A 252 1.13 2.81 -21.68
C ILE A 252 2.60 2.67 -21.34
N GLN A 253 2.96 2.31 -20.10
CA GLN A 253 4.34 2.11 -19.70
C GLN A 253 5.01 0.97 -20.49
N SER A 254 4.29 -0.14 -20.71
CA SER A 254 4.81 -1.30 -21.46
C SER A 254 5.02 -1.00 -22.94
N LYS A 255 4.15 -0.21 -23.58
CA LYS A 255 4.31 0.20 -24.98
C LYS A 255 5.54 1.07 -25.20
N ASN A 256 5.90 1.88 -24.20
CA ASN A 256 7.00 2.84 -24.29
C ASN A 256 8.37 2.24 -23.85
N ASN A 257 8.42 0.95 -23.47
CA ASN A 257 9.65 0.27 -23.07
C ASN A 257 9.90 -1.00 -23.93
N PRO A 258 10.34 -0.87 -25.21
CA PRO A 258 10.51 -1.98 -26.11
C PRO A 258 11.74 -2.87 -25.80
N GLN A 259 12.60 -2.49 -24.86
CA GLN A 259 13.83 -3.25 -24.55
C GLN A 259 13.62 -4.41 -23.58
N ASP A 260 12.54 -4.41 -22.80
CA ASP A 260 12.19 -5.52 -21.90
C ASP A 260 11.19 -6.47 -22.58
N ASN A 261 11.68 -7.41 -23.37
CA ASN A 261 10.90 -8.53 -23.90
C ASN A 261 10.42 -9.52 -22.82
N SER A 262 10.68 -9.23 -21.56
CA SER A 262 10.28 -10.07 -20.44
C SER A 262 9.44 -9.28 -19.47
N CYS A 263 8.18 -9.67 -19.35
CA CYS A 263 7.26 -9.29 -18.30
C CYS A 263 6.74 -7.84 -18.37
N SER A 264 5.44 -7.70 -18.32
CA SER A 264 4.76 -6.40 -18.16
C SER A 264 5.25 -5.71 -16.90
N THR A 265 6.05 -4.67 -17.08
CA THR A 265 6.63 -3.90 -15.99
C THR A 265 5.72 -2.74 -15.68
N PHE A 266 5.05 -2.79 -14.54
CA PHE A 266 4.34 -1.64 -13.99
C PHE A 266 5.19 -0.97 -12.91
N ASP A 267 5.68 0.23 -13.18
CA ASP A 267 6.46 1.02 -12.25
C ASP A 267 5.58 2.12 -11.63
N VAL A 268 5.10 1.84 -10.43
CA VAL A 268 4.24 2.76 -9.67
C VAL A 268 4.92 4.09 -9.37
N SER A 269 6.25 4.14 -9.30
CA SER A 269 7.01 5.37 -9.03
C SER A 269 6.96 6.37 -10.19
N LYS A 270 6.62 5.91 -11.40
CA LYS A 270 6.46 6.71 -12.61
C LYS A 270 5.00 7.04 -12.92
N VAL A 271 4.11 6.80 -11.96
CA VAL A 271 2.70 7.20 -12.05
C VAL A 271 2.46 8.46 -11.24
N VAL A 272 1.76 9.40 -11.83
CA VAL A 272 1.33 10.66 -11.20
C VAL A 272 -0.18 10.74 -11.24
N THR A 273 -0.80 11.33 -10.24
CA THR A 273 -2.22 11.68 -10.23
C THR A 273 -2.37 13.18 -10.40
N CYS A 274 -3.33 13.58 -11.23
CA CYS A 274 -3.78 14.97 -11.36
C CYS A 274 -5.28 14.99 -11.08
N VAL A 275 -5.69 15.69 -10.02
CA VAL A 275 -7.10 15.77 -9.61
C VAL A 275 -7.73 17.06 -10.13
N LEU A 276 -8.89 16.96 -10.81
CA LEU A 276 -9.56 18.07 -11.44
C LEU A 276 -11.02 18.15 -10.94
N PRO A 277 -11.34 19.14 -10.13
CA PRO A 277 -12.71 19.39 -9.69
C PRO A 277 -13.58 19.97 -10.82
N GLY A 278 -14.90 19.88 -10.63
CA GLY A 278 -15.88 20.50 -11.54
C GLY A 278 -16.17 19.74 -12.84
N LEU A 279 -15.50 18.61 -13.06
CA LEU A 279 -15.69 17.76 -14.24
C LEU A 279 -16.37 16.44 -13.87
N PRO A 280 -17.21 15.87 -14.74
CA PRO A 280 -17.84 14.57 -14.50
C PRO A 280 -16.81 13.43 -14.48
N GLU A 281 -17.11 12.36 -13.71
CA GLU A 281 -16.19 11.24 -13.48
C GLU A 281 -15.86 10.45 -14.76
N GLU A 282 -16.74 10.47 -15.75
CA GLU A 282 -16.54 9.85 -17.08
C GLU A 282 -15.37 10.46 -17.87
N GLN A 283 -14.93 11.66 -17.49
CA GLN A 283 -13.79 12.33 -18.12
C GLN A 283 -12.44 11.92 -17.50
N THR A 284 -12.48 11.06 -16.48
CA THR A 284 -11.28 10.45 -15.92
C THR A 284 -10.52 9.66 -16.97
N CYS A 285 -9.23 9.94 -17.14
CA CYS A 285 -8.41 9.33 -18.19
C CYS A 285 -6.96 9.15 -17.78
N VAL A 286 -6.19 8.47 -18.63
CA VAL A 286 -4.76 8.20 -18.44
C VAL A 286 -3.99 8.73 -19.64
N LEU A 287 -2.98 9.56 -19.39
CA LEU A 287 -2.16 10.20 -20.41
C LEU A 287 -0.66 9.87 -20.22
N PRO A 288 0.10 9.72 -21.30
CA PRO A 288 1.55 9.68 -21.21
C PRO A 288 2.10 11.08 -20.87
N GLY A 289 3.14 11.15 -20.05
CA GLY A 289 3.75 12.40 -19.60
C GLY A 289 3.30 12.83 -18.21
N CYS A 290 3.61 14.07 -17.86
CA CYS A 290 3.27 14.71 -16.59
C CYS A 290 2.26 15.83 -16.84
N VAL A 291 1.02 15.65 -16.39
CA VAL A 291 -0.01 16.68 -16.46
C VAL A 291 -0.01 17.47 -15.16
N VAL A 292 0.05 18.78 -15.25
CA VAL A 292 0.08 19.71 -14.13
C VAL A 292 -0.95 20.83 -14.31
N LEU A 293 -1.46 21.33 -13.20
CA LEU A 293 -2.30 22.53 -13.17
C LEU A 293 -1.39 23.75 -13.09
N VAL A 294 -1.65 24.73 -13.95
CA VAL A 294 -0.88 25.98 -14.02
C VAL A 294 -1.83 27.17 -14.01
N SER A 295 -1.33 28.34 -13.60
CA SER A 295 -2.07 29.60 -13.67
C SER A 295 -2.29 30.04 -15.14
N ALA A 296 -3.21 30.98 -15.37
CA ALA A 296 -3.46 31.53 -16.70
C ALA A 296 -2.20 32.16 -17.32
N GLU A 297 -1.37 32.82 -16.51
CA GLU A 297 -0.12 33.41 -16.98
C GLU A 297 0.87 32.32 -17.44
N GLN A 298 1.05 31.29 -16.64
CA GLN A 298 1.90 30.14 -16.99
C GLN A 298 1.33 29.34 -18.19
N ALA A 299 0.01 29.27 -18.34
CA ALA A 299 -0.63 28.67 -19.51
C ALA A 299 -0.32 29.45 -20.81
N SER A 300 -0.28 30.77 -20.73
CA SER A 300 0.15 31.61 -21.88
C SER A 300 1.60 31.32 -22.26
N VAL A 301 2.49 31.18 -21.26
CA VAL A 301 3.89 30.78 -21.49
C VAL A 301 3.95 29.38 -22.12
N ALA A 302 3.21 28.41 -21.56
CA ALA A 302 3.16 27.04 -22.10
C ALA A 302 2.69 27.00 -23.56
N ASN A 303 1.70 27.86 -23.92
CA ASN A 303 1.23 27.97 -25.30
C ASN A 303 2.29 28.57 -26.24
N HIS A 304 3.06 29.53 -25.76
CA HIS A 304 4.18 30.10 -26.52
C HIS A 304 5.31 29.09 -26.74
N LEU A 305 5.57 28.24 -25.77
CA LEU A 305 6.61 27.21 -25.81
C LEU A 305 6.24 25.96 -26.64
N LYS A 306 4.99 25.85 -27.06
CA LYS A 306 4.51 24.74 -27.90
C LYS A 306 5.33 24.68 -29.20
N GLU A 307 5.73 23.45 -29.58
CA GLU A 307 6.50 23.17 -30.80
C GLU A 307 7.91 23.78 -30.85
N GLN A 308 8.44 24.27 -29.71
CA GLN A 308 9.81 24.76 -29.59
C GLN A 308 10.74 23.69 -29.02
N HIS A 309 12.05 23.81 -29.32
CA HIS A 309 13.07 22.99 -28.66
C HIS A 309 13.34 23.53 -27.26
N LEU A 310 12.80 22.83 -26.25
CA LEU A 310 12.86 23.28 -24.88
C LEU A 310 14.13 22.81 -24.18
N LYS A 311 14.71 23.71 -23.38
CA LYS A 311 15.81 23.47 -22.46
C LYS A 311 15.25 23.40 -21.03
N LEU A 312 15.49 22.27 -20.35
CA LEU A 312 14.94 21.92 -19.05
C LEU A 312 16.00 22.05 -17.95
N ALA A 313 15.68 22.74 -16.87
CA ALA A 313 16.43 22.73 -15.63
C ALA A 313 15.64 21.99 -14.53
N LEU A 314 16.35 21.20 -13.71
CA LEU A 314 15.77 20.40 -12.62
C LEU A 314 16.33 20.88 -11.28
N ILE A 315 15.45 21.27 -10.35
CA ILE A 315 15.82 21.75 -9.02
C ILE A 315 15.21 20.84 -7.95
N ASN A 316 16.08 20.25 -7.14
CA ASN A 316 15.69 19.38 -6.03
C ASN A 316 15.76 20.15 -4.71
N GLY A 317 14.78 20.98 -4.45
CA GLY A 317 14.66 21.87 -3.30
C GLY A 317 13.69 22.99 -3.61
N ASP A 318 13.65 24.03 -2.77
CA ASP A 318 12.86 25.23 -3.03
C ASP A 318 13.64 26.21 -3.92
N LEU A 319 12.91 26.88 -4.79
CA LEU A 319 13.48 27.98 -5.58
C LEU A 319 13.26 29.30 -4.86
N SER A 320 14.11 29.55 -3.85
CA SER A 320 14.09 30.71 -2.97
C SER A 320 15.50 31.05 -2.48
N ASP A 321 15.75 32.31 -2.18
CA ASP A 321 16.98 32.81 -1.57
C ASP A 321 17.18 32.29 -0.13
N THR A 322 16.08 32.08 0.59
CA THR A 322 16.06 31.60 1.98
C THR A 322 16.20 30.08 2.10
N TYR A 323 16.09 29.34 0.98
CA TYR A 323 16.18 27.89 0.99
C TYR A 323 17.52 27.39 1.53
N ARG A 324 17.46 26.45 2.45
CA ARG A 324 18.63 25.73 2.98
C ARG A 324 18.34 24.23 2.96
N HIS A 325 19.23 23.47 2.35
CA HIS A 325 19.13 22.01 2.33
C HIS A 325 19.10 21.46 3.76
N LEU A 326 18.42 20.32 3.98
CA LEU A 326 18.20 19.73 5.31
C LEU A 326 19.49 19.56 6.14
N GLY A 327 20.64 19.31 5.51
CA GLY A 327 21.94 19.18 6.18
C GLY A 327 22.51 20.51 6.69
N PHE A 328 21.94 21.65 6.32
CA PHE A 328 22.39 22.99 6.68
C PHE A 328 21.38 23.79 7.51
N LYS A 329 20.31 23.15 7.97
CA LYS A 329 19.37 23.80 8.89
C LYS A 329 20.10 24.06 10.21
N ARG A 330 20.18 25.34 10.61
CA ARG A 330 20.65 25.70 11.95
C ARG A 330 19.71 25.08 12.99
N PRO A 331 20.25 24.58 14.12
CA PRO A 331 19.40 24.18 15.24
C PRO A 331 18.51 25.36 15.65
N THR A 332 17.25 25.10 15.91
CA THR A 332 16.16 26.05 16.21
C THR A 332 16.36 26.86 17.50
N GLY A 333 17.58 27.10 17.95
CA GLY A 333 17.87 27.78 19.22
C GLY A 333 18.45 29.19 19.13
N ILE A 334 18.72 29.73 17.94
CA ILE A 334 19.27 31.09 17.79
C ILE A 334 18.43 31.84 16.76
N GLN A 335 17.32 32.44 17.21
CA GLN A 335 16.71 33.56 16.52
C GLN A 335 17.54 34.79 16.84
N CYS A 336 18.38 35.22 15.90
CA CYS A 336 18.87 36.60 15.91
C CYS A 336 17.67 37.50 15.60
N VAL A 337 17.09 38.10 16.62
CA VAL A 337 16.15 39.21 16.47
C VAL A 337 17.00 40.43 16.12
N SER A 338 17.09 40.76 14.84
CA SER A 338 17.59 42.04 14.43
C SER A 338 16.41 42.90 13.96
N ASP A 339 16.03 43.83 14.79
CA ASP A 339 14.92 44.76 14.58
C ASP A 339 15.09 45.77 13.43
N GLN A 340 16.05 45.59 12.52
CA GLN A 340 16.32 46.51 11.43
C GLN A 340 16.41 45.90 10.03
N SER A 341 15.86 44.71 9.77
CA SER A 341 16.22 43.97 8.57
C SER A 341 15.20 43.92 7.42
N ASP A 342 14.06 44.57 7.52
CA ASP A 342 13.06 44.47 6.45
C ASP A 342 13.52 45.14 5.13
N CYS A 343 14.30 46.19 5.20
CA CYS A 343 14.84 46.86 4.00
C CYS A 343 16.07 46.12 3.40
N LEU A 344 16.89 45.47 4.22
CA LEU A 344 18.08 44.74 3.77
C LEU A 344 17.74 43.36 3.22
N SER A 345 16.70 42.70 3.75
CA SER A 345 16.23 41.41 3.26
C SER A 345 15.62 41.51 1.86
N SER A 346 14.85 42.55 1.59
CA SER A 346 14.29 42.83 0.26
C SER A 346 15.35 43.05 -0.80
N SER A 347 16.46 43.75 -0.46
CA SER A 347 17.59 43.99 -1.36
C SER A 347 18.33 42.67 -1.70
N ASN A 348 18.50 41.78 -0.73
CA ASN A 348 19.19 40.50 -0.94
C ASN A 348 18.36 39.53 -1.79
N GLU A 349 17.03 39.48 -1.59
CA GLU A 349 16.13 38.68 -2.42
C GLU A 349 16.15 39.12 -3.88
N GLU A 350 16.12 40.44 -4.14
CA GLU A 350 16.16 40.97 -5.49
C GLU A 350 17.52 40.72 -6.17
N GLU A 351 18.62 40.89 -5.48
CA GLU A 351 19.96 40.60 -6.00
C GLU A 351 20.12 39.11 -6.35
N TRP A 352 19.63 38.22 -5.47
CA TRP A 352 19.62 36.79 -5.72
C TRP A 352 18.77 36.45 -6.95
N MET A 353 17.55 37.00 -7.03
CA MET A 353 16.63 36.77 -8.14
C MET A 353 17.23 37.25 -9.47
N GLU A 354 17.90 38.39 -9.47
CA GLU A 354 18.57 38.93 -10.67
C GLU A 354 19.73 38.02 -11.13
N LYS A 355 20.53 37.51 -10.18
CA LYS A 355 21.58 36.53 -10.45
C LYS A 355 21.04 35.25 -11.07
N VAL A 356 19.95 34.70 -10.49
CA VAL A 356 19.32 33.47 -10.99
C VAL A 356 18.69 33.69 -12.37
N MET A 357 17.98 34.81 -12.57
CA MET A 357 17.38 35.11 -13.88
C MET A 357 18.44 35.27 -14.96
N LYS A 358 19.52 35.98 -14.66
CA LYS A 358 20.65 36.17 -15.59
C LYS A 358 21.29 34.82 -15.96
N LEU A 359 21.42 33.91 -15.00
CA LEU A 359 21.95 32.57 -15.23
C LEU A 359 21.01 31.74 -16.12
N LEU A 360 19.69 31.76 -15.84
CA LEU A 360 18.68 31.03 -16.63
C LEU A 360 18.66 31.51 -18.08
N LEU A 361 18.69 32.83 -18.31
CA LEU A 361 18.71 33.41 -19.64
C LEU A 361 20.01 33.09 -20.40
N ASN A 362 21.16 33.11 -19.73
CA ASN A 362 22.45 32.75 -20.34
C ASN A 362 22.51 31.26 -20.74
N LEU A 363 21.77 30.39 -20.05
CA LEU A 363 21.65 28.96 -20.35
C LEU A 363 20.52 28.67 -21.33
N GLU A 364 19.74 29.69 -21.69
CA GLU A 364 18.54 29.59 -22.55
C GLU A 364 17.51 28.57 -22.00
N VAL A 365 17.32 28.53 -20.68
CA VAL A 365 16.35 27.63 -20.04
C VAL A 365 14.92 28.14 -20.30
N ASN A 366 14.06 27.25 -20.81
CA ASN A 366 12.65 27.56 -21.10
C ASN A 366 11.70 26.93 -20.06
N MET A 367 12.16 25.88 -19.35
CA MET A 367 11.35 25.15 -18.37
C MET A 367 12.15 24.82 -17.13
N ILE A 368 11.50 24.94 -15.97
CA ILE A 368 12.08 24.57 -14.68
C ILE A 368 11.10 23.66 -13.94
N LEU A 369 11.56 22.48 -13.52
CA LEU A 369 10.83 21.59 -12.62
C LEU A 369 11.46 21.64 -11.23
N VAL A 370 10.66 21.94 -10.21
CA VAL A 370 11.11 22.16 -8.83
C VAL A 370 10.38 21.18 -7.90
N THR A 371 11.11 20.47 -7.02
CA THR A 371 10.45 19.57 -6.05
C THR A 371 9.80 20.32 -4.89
N GLY A 372 10.32 21.48 -4.54
CA GLY A 372 9.84 22.34 -3.46
C GLY A 372 8.93 23.46 -3.94
N LEU A 373 8.88 24.51 -3.13
CA LEU A 373 8.09 25.70 -3.37
C LEU A 373 8.87 26.72 -4.20
N VAL A 374 8.15 27.55 -4.94
CA VAL A 374 8.72 28.67 -5.69
C VAL A 374 8.03 29.96 -5.25
N GLY A 375 8.83 30.99 -4.96
CA GLY A 375 8.29 32.30 -4.60
C GLY A 375 7.47 32.90 -5.75
N GLU A 376 6.32 33.48 -5.46
CA GLU A 376 5.42 34.03 -6.48
C GLU A 376 6.08 35.10 -7.35
N LYS A 377 6.93 35.96 -6.77
CA LYS A 377 7.73 36.94 -7.50
C LYS A 377 8.66 36.30 -8.53
N VAL A 378 9.24 35.12 -8.19
CA VAL A 378 10.09 34.36 -9.10
C VAL A 378 9.28 33.81 -10.26
N ILE A 379 8.09 33.23 -9.97
CA ILE A 379 7.18 32.72 -11.02
C ILE A 379 6.81 33.84 -11.98
N GLN A 380 6.36 35.00 -11.48
CA GLN A 380 5.98 36.14 -12.30
C GLN A 380 7.15 36.64 -13.17
N ARG A 381 8.37 36.69 -12.61
CA ARG A 381 9.55 37.10 -13.36
C ARG A 381 9.94 36.09 -14.42
N CYS A 382 9.85 34.80 -14.13
CA CYS A 382 10.03 33.73 -15.12
C CYS A 382 9.00 33.80 -16.25
N CYS A 383 7.72 34.04 -15.95
CA CYS A 383 6.67 34.20 -16.95
C CYS A 383 6.95 35.35 -17.91
N ARG A 384 7.45 36.50 -17.42
CA ARG A 384 7.84 37.65 -18.26
C ARG A 384 8.96 37.32 -19.26
N HIS A 385 9.83 36.35 -18.91
CA HIS A 385 10.91 35.86 -19.75
C HIS A 385 10.59 34.59 -20.51
N GLN A 386 9.32 34.20 -20.58
CA GLN A 386 8.83 32.99 -21.27
C GLN A 386 9.46 31.70 -20.71
N ILE A 387 9.67 31.64 -19.41
CA ILE A 387 10.16 30.44 -18.71
C ILE A 387 8.99 29.83 -17.93
N LEU A 388 8.63 28.58 -18.26
CA LEU A 388 7.60 27.84 -17.55
C LEU A 388 8.19 27.22 -16.26
N VAL A 389 7.57 27.51 -15.12
CA VAL A 389 7.99 26.97 -13.82
C VAL A 389 6.91 26.04 -13.27
N VAL A 390 7.29 24.82 -12.90
CA VAL A 390 6.39 23.85 -12.26
C VAL A 390 6.95 23.50 -10.89
N GLU A 391 6.20 23.81 -9.86
CA GLU A 391 6.56 23.55 -8.46
C GLU A 391 5.93 22.24 -7.92
N LYS A 392 6.38 21.79 -6.73
CA LYS A 392 5.86 20.61 -6.01
C LYS A 392 5.90 19.32 -6.83
N VAL A 393 6.88 19.21 -7.74
CA VAL A 393 7.09 18.00 -8.55
C VAL A 393 7.63 16.88 -7.66
N LYS A 394 7.01 15.70 -7.71
CA LYS A 394 7.50 14.54 -6.95
C LYS A 394 8.95 14.20 -7.36
N ALA A 395 9.80 13.86 -6.40
CA ALA A 395 11.20 13.51 -6.66
C ALA A 395 11.38 12.34 -7.64
N SER A 396 10.41 11.42 -7.71
CA SER A 396 10.39 10.33 -8.70
C SER A 396 10.17 10.84 -10.13
N VAL A 397 9.29 11.83 -10.30
CA VAL A 397 9.02 12.50 -11.57
C VAL A 397 10.25 13.29 -12.04
N LEU A 398 10.86 14.05 -11.12
CA LEU A 398 12.09 14.78 -11.42
C LEU A 398 13.17 13.83 -11.92
N ARG A 399 13.37 12.67 -11.27
CA ARG A 399 14.31 11.63 -11.70
C ARG A 399 13.94 11.03 -13.05
N ALA A 400 12.65 10.84 -13.33
CA ALA A 400 12.21 10.33 -14.63
C ALA A 400 12.57 11.31 -15.76
N PHE A 401 12.36 12.62 -15.55
CA PHE A 401 12.81 13.65 -16.49
C PHE A 401 14.34 13.72 -16.62
N ALA A 402 15.07 13.64 -15.52
CA ALA A 402 16.54 13.60 -15.53
C ALA A 402 17.06 12.46 -16.43
N ASN A 403 16.52 11.27 -16.27
CA ASN A 403 16.91 10.10 -17.06
C ASN A 403 16.53 10.22 -18.54
N ALA A 404 15.37 10.83 -18.85
CA ALA A 404 14.89 10.95 -20.22
C ALA A 404 15.60 12.07 -21.01
N THR A 405 15.99 13.16 -20.33
CA THR A 405 16.52 14.39 -20.94
C THR A 405 18.02 14.57 -20.75
N ALA A 406 18.68 13.70 -19.99
CA ALA A 406 20.05 13.82 -19.51
C ALA A 406 20.32 15.09 -18.67
N ALA A 407 19.27 15.74 -18.14
CA ALA A 407 19.41 16.86 -17.22
C ALA A 407 19.94 16.38 -15.86
N VAL A 408 20.80 17.17 -15.23
CA VAL A 408 21.32 16.87 -13.89
C VAL A 408 20.58 17.72 -12.85
N PRO A 409 19.85 17.12 -11.91
CA PRO A 409 19.18 17.87 -10.85
C PRO A 409 20.18 18.59 -9.95
N VAL A 410 19.94 19.86 -9.68
CA VAL A 410 20.73 20.68 -8.76
C VAL A 410 19.92 21.03 -7.52
N THR A 411 20.59 21.27 -6.39
CA THR A 411 19.92 21.66 -5.14
C THR A 411 19.65 23.16 -5.06
N TYR A 412 20.55 23.96 -5.61
CA TYR A 412 20.43 25.41 -5.64
C TYR A 412 20.46 25.91 -7.08
N ALA A 413 19.59 26.86 -7.42
CA ALA A 413 19.54 27.44 -8.76
C ALA A 413 20.87 28.05 -9.21
N THR A 414 21.67 28.58 -8.28
CA THR A 414 23.01 29.15 -8.54
C THR A 414 24.04 28.10 -8.98
N GLN A 415 23.79 26.82 -8.84
CA GLN A 415 24.65 25.71 -9.28
C GLN A 415 24.39 25.30 -10.74
N LEU A 416 23.37 25.86 -11.38
CA LEU A 416 23.06 25.53 -12.76
C LEU A 416 24.24 25.84 -13.69
N SER A 417 24.54 24.92 -14.58
CA SER A 417 25.57 25.04 -15.62
C SER A 417 25.05 24.38 -16.91
N LYS A 418 25.78 24.58 -18.02
CA LYS A 418 25.40 23.96 -19.31
C LYS A 418 25.26 22.45 -19.25
N HIS A 419 26.00 21.80 -18.35
CA HIS A 419 25.93 20.34 -18.16
C HIS A 419 24.70 19.87 -17.36
N CYS A 420 24.02 20.80 -16.67
CA CYS A 420 22.83 20.49 -15.89
C CYS A 420 21.53 20.61 -16.69
N VAL A 421 21.60 21.24 -17.87
CA VAL A 421 20.41 21.52 -18.70
C VAL A 421 20.15 20.35 -19.64
N GLY A 422 18.92 19.83 -19.61
CA GLY A 422 18.45 18.77 -20.50
C GLY A 422 17.67 19.29 -21.68
N THR A 423 17.45 18.43 -22.67
CA THR A 423 16.66 18.73 -23.89
C THR A 423 15.73 17.57 -24.24
N GLY A 424 14.82 17.79 -25.17
CA GLY A 424 13.89 16.75 -25.64
C GLY A 424 12.63 16.66 -24.76
N VAL A 425 12.13 17.79 -24.30
CA VAL A 425 10.84 17.93 -23.61
C VAL A 425 9.89 18.68 -24.52
N ASP A 426 8.64 18.24 -24.56
CA ASP A 426 7.54 18.88 -25.24
C ASP A 426 6.47 19.31 -24.24
N VAL A 427 5.83 20.44 -24.53
CA VAL A 427 4.77 21.02 -23.73
C VAL A 427 3.53 21.20 -24.60
N ALA A 428 2.37 20.74 -24.11
CA ALA A 428 1.10 20.91 -24.79
C ALA A 428 -0.01 21.26 -23.79
N ILE A 429 -0.88 22.18 -24.15
CA ILE A 429 -2.10 22.42 -23.39
C ILE A 429 -3.02 21.23 -23.62
N TRP A 430 -3.41 20.54 -22.53
CA TRP A 430 -4.34 19.42 -22.60
C TRP A 430 -5.78 19.91 -22.53
N ARG A 431 -6.09 20.82 -21.60
CA ARG A 431 -7.44 21.39 -21.45
C ARG A 431 -7.38 22.74 -20.72
N ASP A 432 -8.21 23.66 -21.20
CA ASP A 432 -8.47 24.92 -20.53
C ASP A 432 -9.69 24.78 -19.60
N LEU A 433 -9.52 25.03 -18.31
CA LEU A 433 -10.55 24.95 -17.27
C LEU A 433 -11.04 26.33 -16.84
N SER A 434 -10.63 27.39 -17.53
CA SER A 434 -10.88 28.77 -17.14
C SER A 434 -12.38 29.15 -16.98
N SER A 435 -13.29 28.33 -17.53
CA SER A 435 -14.75 28.55 -17.47
C SER A 435 -15.43 28.02 -16.20
N HIS A 436 -14.74 27.27 -15.34
CA HIS A 436 -15.38 26.49 -14.27
C HIS A 436 -15.01 26.90 -12.84
N GLU A 437 -14.01 27.77 -12.64
CA GLU A 437 -13.54 28.15 -11.30
C GLU A 437 -13.35 29.67 -11.14
N SER A 438 -13.38 30.12 -9.88
CA SER A 438 -13.09 31.51 -9.49
C SER A 438 -11.65 31.95 -9.80
N LYS A 439 -10.72 30.98 -9.99
CA LYS A 439 -9.36 31.22 -10.50
C LYS A 439 -9.18 30.40 -11.78
N PRO A 440 -8.93 31.07 -12.92
CA PRO A 440 -8.69 30.37 -14.19
C PRO A 440 -7.43 29.51 -14.07
N SER A 441 -7.58 28.21 -14.23
CA SER A 441 -6.48 27.24 -14.25
C SER A 441 -6.54 26.45 -15.57
N THR A 442 -5.37 26.08 -16.06
CA THR A 442 -5.22 25.32 -17.30
C THR A 442 -4.36 24.10 -17.02
N THR A 443 -4.72 22.98 -17.63
CA THR A 443 -3.90 21.76 -17.54
C THR A 443 -2.91 21.69 -18.68
N VAL A 444 -1.64 21.54 -18.32
CA VAL A 444 -0.52 21.42 -19.25
C VAL A 444 0.09 20.03 -19.14
N ASN A 445 0.27 19.36 -20.27
CA ASN A 445 0.97 18.08 -20.35
C ASN A 445 2.43 18.30 -20.76
N ILE A 446 3.34 17.83 -19.93
CA ILE A 446 4.78 17.85 -20.17
C ILE A 446 5.21 16.43 -20.50
N SER A 447 5.68 16.22 -21.73
CA SER A 447 6.12 14.91 -22.22
C SER A 447 7.59 14.95 -22.65
N THR A 448 8.18 13.78 -22.85
CA THR A 448 9.54 13.66 -23.39
C THR A 448 9.49 12.97 -24.75
N VAL A 449 10.29 13.45 -25.70
CA VAL A 449 10.36 12.90 -27.08
C VAL A 449 10.85 11.45 -27.08
N LYS A 450 11.72 11.09 -26.15
CA LYS A 450 12.23 9.72 -26.00
C LYS A 450 11.36 8.95 -25.01
N ASN A 451 10.69 7.89 -25.48
CA ASN A 451 9.97 6.83 -24.76
C ASN A 451 9.82 7.06 -23.24
N SER A 452 8.97 8.00 -22.85
CA SER A 452 8.68 8.26 -21.44
C SER A 452 7.77 7.15 -20.91
N THR A 453 8.24 6.46 -19.88
CA THR A 453 7.41 5.55 -19.08
C THR A 453 6.59 6.30 -18.01
N LEU A 454 6.71 7.65 -17.96
CA LEU A 454 5.95 8.50 -17.07
C LEU A 454 4.49 8.59 -17.54
N VAL A 455 3.55 8.41 -16.63
CA VAL A 455 2.12 8.39 -16.92
C VAL A 455 1.37 9.21 -15.88
N THR A 456 0.45 10.05 -16.33
CA THR A 456 -0.45 10.77 -15.43
C THR A 456 -1.88 10.22 -15.55
N VAL A 457 -2.46 9.93 -14.39
CA VAL A 457 -3.87 9.57 -14.25
C VAL A 457 -4.64 10.81 -13.81
N ILE A 458 -5.54 11.24 -14.66
CA ILE A 458 -6.40 12.39 -14.39
C ILE A 458 -7.68 11.87 -13.75
N LEU A 459 -7.94 12.32 -12.53
CA LEU A 459 -9.13 11.98 -11.76
C LEU A 459 -10.05 13.18 -11.72
N THR A 460 -11.29 13.00 -12.13
CA THR A 460 -12.28 14.06 -12.21
C THR A 460 -13.50 13.74 -11.34
N SER A 461 -14.11 14.75 -10.74
CA SER A 461 -15.41 14.65 -10.09
C SER A 461 -16.05 16.04 -9.97
N CYS A 462 -17.38 16.11 -10.15
CA CYS A 462 -18.15 17.31 -9.85
C CYS A 462 -18.17 17.63 -8.34
N VAL A 463 -17.95 16.62 -7.49
CA VAL A 463 -17.90 16.78 -6.03
C VAL A 463 -16.44 16.83 -5.59
N HIS A 464 -15.96 18.02 -5.22
CA HIS A 464 -14.57 18.23 -4.81
C HIS A 464 -14.13 17.26 -3.68
N ALA A 465 -14.96 17.12 -2.64
CA ALA A 465 -14.66 16.27 -1.49
C ALA A 465 -14.49 14.77 -1.88
N LYS A 466 -15.05 14.31 -3.01
CA LYS A 466 -14.92 12.92 -3.48
C LYS A 466 -13.57 12.64 -4.15
N LEU A 467 -12.87 13.66 -4.65
CA LEU A 467 -11.61 13.50 -5.39
C LEU A 467 -10.53 12.79 -4.59
N GLN A 468 -10.40 13.14 -3.31
CA GLN A 468 -9.44 12.49 -2.42
C GLN A 468 -9.72 10.99 -2.27
N ALA A 469 -10.99 10.61 -2.17
CA ALA A 469 -11.38 9.21 -2.06
C ALA A 469 -11.13 8.43 -3.36
N LEU A 470 -11.34 9.05 -4.52
CA LEU A 470 -11.02 8.47 -5.84
C LEU A 470 -9.52 8.27 -5.99
N GLU A 471 -8.72 9.24 -5.55
CA GLU A 471 -7.26 9.14 -5.57
C GLU A 471 -6.76 7.99 -4.65
N ASP A 472 -7.29 7.88 -3.43
CA ASP A 472 -6.96 6.79 -2.51
C ASP A 472 -7.34 5.41 -3.07
N GLN A 473 -8.47 5.30 -3.76
CA GLN A 473 -8.88 4.06 -4.44
C GLN A 473 -7.92 3.71 -5.59
N PHE A 474 -7.55 4.70 -6.40
CA PHE A 474 -6.58 4.51 -7.47
C PHE A 474 -5.23 4.02 -6.93
N TRP A 475 -4.66 4.70 -5.94
CA TRP A 475 -3.37 4.31 -5.35
C TRP A 475 -3.44 2.93 -4.69
N SER A 476 -4.53 2.60 -4.01
CA SER A 476 -4.72 1.26 -3.44
C SER A 476 -4.69 0.17 -4.53
N CYS A 477 -5.34 0.39 -5.67
CA CYS A 477 -5.31 -0.53 -6.81
C CYS A 477 -3.93 -0.59 -7.46
N ALA A 478 -3.27 0.56 -7.66
CA ALA A 478 -1.94 0.64 -8.24
C ALA A 478 -0.91 -0.15 -7.43
N TYR A 479 -0.93 0.00 -6.10
CA TYR A 479 -0.01 -0.72 -5.24
C TYR A 479 -0.36 -2.20 -5.10
N ARG A 480 -1.65 -2.62 -5.17
CA ARG A 480 -1.99 -4.04 -5.23
C ARG A 480 -1.40 -4.69 -6.47
N LEU A 481 -1.52 -4.05 -7.63
CA LEU A 481 -0.89 -4.55 -8.86
C LEU A 481 0.63 -4.57 -8.74
N HIS A 482 1.24 -3.51 -8.20
CA HIS A 482 2.68 -3.43 -7.99
C HIS A 482 3.20 -4.55 -7.08
N HIS A 483 2.54 -4.81 -5.94
CA HIS A 483 2.94 -5.90 -5.04
C HIS A 483 2.76 -7.27 -5.68
N MET A 484 1.69 -7.49 -6.46
CA MET A 484 1.51 -8.73 -7.21
C MET A 484 2.67 -8.99 -8.18
N LEU A 485 3.06 -7.97 -8.96
CA LEU A 485 4.16 -8.09 -9.91
C LEU A 485 5.52 -8.30 -9.22
N LYS A 486 5.69 -7.74 -8.03
CA LYS A 486 6.90 -7.87 -7.23
C LYS A 486 7.00 -9.24 -6.56
N ASP A 487 5.94 -9.68 -5.90
CA ASP A 487 5.92 -10.91 -5.09
C ASP A 487 5.70 -12.15 -5.97
N LYS A 488 5.05 -12.01 -7.12
CA LYS A 488 4.65 -13.07 -8.05
C LYS A 488 3.80 -14.18 -7.40
N VAL A 489 3.22 -13.89 -6.27
CA VAL A 489 2.43 -14.80 -5.45
C VAL A 489 1.20 -14.08 -4.92
N LEU A 490 0.06 -14.75 -4.95
CA LEU A 490 -1.22 -14.26 -4.47
C LEU A 490 -1.85 -15.23 -3.46
N LEU A 491 -2.77 -14.72 -2.67
CA LEU A 491 -3.62 -15.50 -1.78
C LEU A 491 -5.03 -15.59 -2.37
N PRO A 492 -5.74 -16.71 -2.16
CA PRO A 492 -7.17 -16.76 -2.39
C PRO A 492 -7.88 -15.69 -1.55
N GLY A 493 -8.60 -14.80 -2.20
CA GLY A 493 -9.33 -13.71 -1.55
C GLY A 493 -10.75 -14.10 -1.13
N ALA A 494 -11.63 -13.10 -0.97
CA ALA A 494 -13.04 -13.28 -0.62
C ALA A 494 -13.27 -14.10 0.66
N GLY A 495 -12.38 -14.00 1.64
CA GLY A 495 -12.49 -14.69 2.93
C GLY A 495 -11.91 -16.10 2.95
N VAL A 496 -11.49 -16.68 1.82
CA VAL A 496 -10.97 -18.05 1.75
C VAL A 496 -9.71 -18.23 2.60
N THR A 497 -8.77 -17.31 2.52
CA THR A 497 -7.53 -17.38 3.33
C THR A 497 -7.82 -17.30 4.82
N GLU A 498 -8.72 -16.43 5.24
CA GLU A 498 -9.16 -16.33 6.62
C GLU A 498 -9.83 -17.62 7.11
N MET A 499 -10.70 -18.23 6.28
CA MET A 499 -11.35 -19.51 6.60
C MET A 499 -10.33 -20.63 6.81
N LEU A 500 -9.30 -20.70 5.96
CA LEU A 500 -8.19 -21.63 6.13
C LEU A 500 -7.44 -21.40 7.45
N CYS A 501 -7.20 -20.15 7.82
CA CYS A 501 -6.55 -19.80 9.08
C CYS A 501 -7.42 -20.19 10.27
N ILE A 502 -8.73 -19.90 10.24
CA ILE A 502 -9.69 -20.28 11.29
C ILE A 502 -9.66 -21.80 11.50
N HIS A 503 -9.78 -22.58 10.42
CA HIS A 503 -9.73 -24.04 10.50
C HIS A 503 -8.42 -24.55 11.14
N HIS A 504 -7.27 -24.00 10.73
CA HIS A 504 -5.98 -24.44 11.28
C HIS A 504 -5.80 -24.02 12.74
N LEU A 505 -6.25 -22.81 13.14
CA LEU A 505 -6.22 -22.37 14.52
C LEU A 505 -7.07 -23.28 15.42
N GLN A 506 -8.32 -23.57 15.03
CA GLN A 506 -9.22 -24.44 15.75
C GLN A 506 -8.65 -25.86 15.84
N LYS A 507 -8.19 -26.43 14.74
CA LYS A 507 -7.56 -27.75 14.70
C LYS A 507 -6.35 -27.85 15.64
N GLN A 508 -5.49 -26.83 15.64
CA GLN A 508 -4.32 -26.80 16.53
C GLN A 508 -4.69 -26.56 18.00
N ALA A 509 -5.80 -25.86 18.27
CA ALA A 509 -6.35 -25.72 19.60
C ALA A 509 -6.81 -27.08 20.16
N ASP A 510 -7.54 -27.88 19.35
CA ASP A 510 -8.18 -29.12 19.77
C ASP A 510 -7.21 -30.31 19.85
N HIS A 511 -6.20 -30.40 18.97
CA HIS A 511 -5.28 -31.54 18.90
C HIS A 511 -4.53 -31.81 20.22
N ARG A 512 -4.18 -30.82 21.00
CA ARG A 512 -3.46 -31.01 22.26
C ARG A 512 -4.38 -31.32 23.45
N VAL A 513 -5.64 -30.94 23.36
CA VAL A 513 -6.66 -31.31 24.40
C VAL A 513 -6.89 -32.81 24.40
N GLN A 514 -6.92 -33.45 23.23
CA GLN A 514 -7.08 -34.91 23.10
C GLN A 514 -5.85 -35.66 23.65
N HIS A 515 -4.63 -35.25 23.36
CA HIS A 515 -3.43 -35.88 23.90
C HIS A 515 -3.29 -35.74 25.42
N HIS A 516 -3.83 -34.69 26.05
CA HIS A 516 -3.89 -34.59 27.51
C HIS A 516 -4.95 -35.52 28.13
N ARG A 517 -6.07 -35.76 27.45
CA ARG A 517 -7.08 -36.74 27.92
C ARG A 517 -6.58 -38.17 27.85
N GLU A 518 -5.86 -38.55 26.80
CA GLU A 518 -5.28 -39.88 26.62
C GLU A 518 -4.14 -40.18 27.59
N ARG A 519 -3.34 -39.17 27.99
CA ARG A 519 -2.23 -39.32 28.93
C ARG A 519 -2.64 -39.40 30.42
N ASN A 520 -3.84 -38.94 30.78
CA ASN A 520 -4.34 -39.05 32.14
C ASN A 520 -4.91 -40.47 32.47
N GLY A 521 -4.86 -41.38 31.50
CA GLY A 521 -5.26 -42.79 31.68
C GLY A 521 -4.12 -43.78 31.98
N ASP A 522 -2.86 -43.45 31.71
CA ASP A 522 -1.73 -44.36 31.92
C ASP A 522 -0.52 -43.69 32.61
N ALA A 523 -0.02 -44.37 33.63
CA ALA A 523 1.01 -44.04 34.56
C ALA A 523 2.28 -43.35 33.99
N VAL A 524 2.66 -42.32 34.72
CA VAL A 524 4.06 -41.95 35.11
C VAL A 524 5.19 -42.56 34.29
N GLN A 525 5.65 -41.81 33.27
CA GLN A 525 7.04 -41.85 32.83
C GLN A 525 7.58 -40.43 32.65
N GLN A 526 8.59 -40.11 33.49
CA GLN A 526 9.39 -38.89 33.43
C GLN A 526 10.01 -38.76 32.02
N THR A 527 9.62 -37.76 31.28
CA THR A 527 10.36 -37.32 30.10
C THR A 527 10.95 -35.95 30.36
N LYS A 528 12.25 -35.87 30.03
CA LYS A 528 13.21 -34.77 30.09
C LYS A 528 12.60 -33.37 29.87
N ALA A 529 13.19 -32.39 30.54
CA ALA A 529 12.94 -30.95 30.47
C ALA A 529 12.45 -30.46 29.11
N GLY A 530 11.12 -30.33 28.97
CA GLY A 530 10.43 -29.74 27.84
C GLY A 530 9.70 -28.50 28.33
N THR A 531 9.78 -27.42 27.59
CA THR A 531 9.04 -26.16 27.75
C THR A 531 7.67 -26.36 28.32
N ALA A 532 7.38 -25.72 29.45
CA ALA A 532 6.08 -25.77 30.11
C ALA A 532 4.97 -25.40 29.11
N VAL A 533 4.11 -26.37 28.81
CA VAL A 533 3.02 -26.18 27.85
C VAL A 533 2.03 -25.17 28.43
N ASN A 534 1.76 -24.08 27.69
CA ASN A 534 0.78 -23.09 28.09
C ASN A 534 -0.63 -23.73 28.18
N PRO A 535 -1.22 -23.85 29.38
CA PRO A 535 -2.51 -24.55 29.58
C PRO A 535 -3.69 -23.81 28.93
N TYR A 536 -3.57 -22.52 28.72
CA TYR A 536 -4.62 -21.66 28.16
C TYR A 536 -4.51 -21.46 26.64
N ARG A 537 -3.54 -22.09 26.00
CA ARG A 537 -3.27 -21.96 24.56
C ARG A 537 -4.52 -22.17 23.71
N HIS A 538 -5.30 -23.20 24.00
CA HIS A 538 -6.51 -23.54 23.24
C HIS A 538 -7.54 -22.40 23.27
N VAL A 539 -7.78 -21.79 24.43
CA VAL A 539 -8.73 -20.68 24.59
C VAL A 539 -8.28 -19.49 23.74
N VAL A 540 -7.01 -19.11 23.82
CA VAL A 540 -6.49 -17.97 23.08
C VAL A 540 -6.57 -18.19 21.57
N LEU A 541 -6.23 -19.39 21.08
CA LEU A 541 -6.32 -19.71 19.65
C LEU A 541 -7.76 -19.69 19.12
N HIS A 542 -8.74 -20.18 19.91
CA HIS A 542 -10.15 -20.06 19.55
C HIS A 542 -10.61 -18.61 19.49
N LEU A 543 -10.25 -17.77 20.45
CA LEU A 543 -10.60 -16.36 20.44
C LEU A 543 -9.93 -15.59 19.29
N MET A 544 -8.70 -15.97 18.90
CA MET A 544 -8.08 -15.41 17.68
C MET A 544 -8.85 -15.83 16.41
N ALA A 545 -9.31 -17.10 16.34
CA ALA A 545 -10.15 -17.58 15.25
C ALA A 545 -11.49 -16.82 15.18
N ASP A 546 -12.13 -16.57 16.33
CA ASP A 546 -13.36 -15.78 16.42
C ASP A 546 -13.16 -14.35 15.90
N GLY A 547 -11.99 -13.75 16.15
CA GLY A 547 -11.62 -12.46 15.58
C GLY A 547 -11.59 -12.46 14.04
N LEU A 548 -11.13 -13.55 13.42
CA LEU A 548 -11.16 -13.73 11.96
C LEU A 548 -12.59 -13.98 11.44
N ILE A 549 -13.42 -14.70 12.19
CA ILE A 549 -14.86 -14.89 11.88
C ILE A 549 -15.57 -13.52 11.89
N ASP A 550 -15.28 -12.68 12.88
CA ASP A 550 -15.82 -11.32 12.95
C ASP A 550 -15.40 -10.47 11.75
N TYR A 551 -14.14 -10.61 11.30
CA TYR A 551 -13.63 -9.91 10.12
C TYR A 551 -14.42 -10.30 8.86
N ILE A 552 -14.48 -11.59 8.54
CA ILE A 552 -15.22 -12.09 7.37
C ILE A 552 -16.68 -11.66 7.44
N SER A 553 -17.33 -11.87 8.58
CA SER A 553 -18.73 -11.52 8.77
C SER A 553 -19.00 -10.03 8.58
N THR A 554 -18.09 -9.15 9.04
CA THR A 554 -18.21 -7.72 8.86
C THR A 554 -18.08 -7.33 7.38
N VAL A 555 -17.12 -7.91 6.66
CA VAL A 555 -16.98 -7.68 5.21
C VAL A 555 -18.22 -8.17 4.47
N MET A 556 -18.78 -9.35 4.80
CA MET A 556 -20.02 -9.86 4.21
C MET A 556 -21.20 -8.90 4.44
N VAL A 557 -21.37 -8.39 5.66
CA VAL A 557 -22.41 -7.40 5.97
C VAL A 557 -22.23 -6.13 5.15
N ASN A 558 -20.99 -5.67 4.97
CA ASN A 558 -20.69 -4.47 4.17
C ASN A 558 -20.96 -4.64 2.67
N THR A 559 -21.05 -5.88 2.16
CA THR A 559 -21.53 -6.12 0.78
C THR A 559 -22.99 -5.72 0.59
N GLY A 560 -23.77 -5.63 1.69
CA GLY A 560 -25.21 -5.35 1.65
C GLY A 560 -26.08 -6.58 1.42
N LYS A 561 -25.49 -7.74 1.15
CA LYS A 561 -26.20 -9.00 0.86
C LYS A 561 -26.58 -9.81 2.11
N TYR A 562 -25.86 -9.59 3.22
CA TYR A 562 -25.98 -10.39 4.43
C TYR A 562 -26.35 -9.54 5.65
N SER A 563 -27.27 -10.04 6.48
CA SER A 563 -27.40 -9.54 7.86
C SER A 563 -26.26 -10.08 8.72
N LYS A 564 -25.99 -9.46 9.87
CA LYS A 564 -24.92 -9.88 10.80
C LYS A 564 -25.06 -11.35 11.23
N VAL A 565 -26.28 -11.78 11.54
CA VAL A 565 -26.55 -13.17 11.95
C VAL A 565 -26.31 -14.11 10.77
N ARG A 566 -26.89 -13.83 9.60
CA ARG A 566 -26.76 -14.66 8.40
C ARG A 566 -25.30 -14.82 7.96
N ALA A 567 -24.51 -13.74 8.05
CA ALA A 567 -23.08 -13.78 7.73
C ALA A 567 -22.32 -14.75 8.65
N ARG A 568 -22.51 -14.66 9.98
CA ARG A 568 -21.86 -15.60 10.92
C ARG A 568 -22.32 -17.04 10.74
N THR A 569 -23.60 -17.27 10.50
CA THR A 569 -24.14 -18.61 10.23
C THR A 569 -23.51 -19.20 8.96
N ALA A 570 -23.42 -18.45 7.88
CA ALA A 570 -22.79 -18.88 6.63
C ALA A 570 -21.31 -19.28 6.82
N VAL A 571 -20.55 -18.46 7.57
CA VAL A 571 -19.15 -18.77 7.91
C VAL A 571 -19.05 -20.06 8.71
N SER A 572 -19.89 -20.22 9.75
CA SER A 572 -19.89 -21.44 10.60
C SER A 572 -20.28 -22.67 9.81
N GLN A 573 -21.25 -22.57 8.91
CA GLN A 573 -21.69 -23.67 8.08
C GLN A 573 -20.61 -24.13 7.10
N GLN A 574 -19.95 -23.21 6.41
CA GLN A 574 -18.83 -23.55 5.52
C GLN A 574 -17.65 -24.19 6.28
N LEU A 575 -17.35 -23.75 7.50
CA LEU A 575 -16.35 -24.41 8.35
C LEU A 575 -16.73 -25.82 8.71
N GLN A 576 -18.01 -26.07 9.05
CA GLN A 576 -18.52 -27.38 9.34
C GLN A 576 -18.46 -28.31 8.12
N ASP A 577 -18.96 -27.86 6.97
CA ASP A 577 -18.93 -28.60 5.70
C ASP A 577 -17.48 -28.96 5.29
N TYR A 578 -16.53 -28.05 5.50
CA TYR A 578 -15.12 -28.30 5.23
C TYR A 578 -14.53 -29.37 6.16
N ASN A 579 -14.90 -29.37 7.45
CA ASN A 579 -14.43 -30.35 8.43
C ASN A 579 -15.04 -31.75 8.17
N GLU A 580 -16.27 -31.81 7.68
CA GLU A 580 -16.98 -33.09 7.37
C GLU A 580 -16.49 -33.67 6.04
N SER A 581 -16.04 -32.85 5.09
CA SER A 581 -15.57 -33.29 3.77
C SER A 581 -14.14 -33.86 3.83
N LEU A 582 -13.96 -35.00 4.48
CA LEU A 582 -12.69 -35.67 4.66
C LEU A 582 -11.81 -35.74 3.39
N GLY A 583 -11.11 -34.67 3.07
CA GLY A 583 -9.71 -34.73 2.58
C GLY A 583 -9.48 -34.74 1.09
N ILE A 584 -10.40 -34.85 0.12
CA ILE A 584 -9.99 -35.01 -1.29
C ILE A 584 -10.44 -33.85 -2.22
N THR A 585 -11.50 -33.13 -1.87
CA THR A 585 -12.03 -32.04 -2.72
C THR A 585 -12.57 -30.83 -1.95
N ALA A 586 -12.36 -30.77 -0.65
CA ALA A 586 -12.88 -29.68 0.16
C ALA A 586 -12.17 -28.37 -0.20
N ARG A 587 -12.88 -27.45 -0.83
CA ARG A 587 -12.45 -26.07 -1.12
C ARG A 587 -13.46 -25.14 -0.48
N PHE A 588 -12.98 -24.11 0.23
CA PHE A 588 -13.86 -23.04 0.66
C PHE A 588 -14.36 -22.27 -0.56
N SER A 589 -15.66 -22.05 -0.63
CA SER A 589 -16.25 -21.19 -1.64
C SER A 589 -16.02 -19.72 -1.29
N PRO A 590 -15.88 -18.82 -2.27
CA PRO A 590 -15.77 -17.38 -2.03
C PRO A 590 -17.09 -16.84 -1.47
N LEU A 591 -17.14 -16.59 -0.16
CA LEU A 591 -18.33 -16.16 0.58
C LEU A 591 -19.01 -14.89 0.06
N PHE A 592 -18.28 -14.04 -0.66
CA PHE A 592 -18.81 -12.76 -1.11
C PHE A 592 -19.44 -12.79 -2.50
N LEU A 593 -19.29 -13.92 -3.24
CA LEU A 593 -19.73 -14.05 -4.62
C LEU A 593 -21.09 -14.75 -4.75
N GLU A 594 -21.48 -15.56 -3.78
CA GLU A 594 -22.77 -16.25 -3.78
C GLU A 594 -23.90 -15.23 -3.64
N GLY A 595 -24.57 -14.96 -4.77
CA GLY A 595 -25.82 -14.19 -4.80
C GLY A 595 -26.95 -15.03 -4.24
N GLU A 596 -27.97 -14.38 -3.66
CA GLU A 596 -29.19 -15.02 -3.26
C GLU A 596 -29.82 -15.76 -4.46
N GLN A 597 -29.81 -17.09 -4.47
CA GLN A 597 -30.86 -17.82 -5.11
C GLN A 597 -32.09 -17.61 -4.21
N GLU A 598 -32.94 -16.65 -4.58
CA GLU A 598 -34.27 -16.59 -4.02
C GLU A 598 -34.94 -17.94 -4.25
N ASP A 599 -35.43 -18.54 -3.16
CA ASP A 599 -36.34 -19.69 -3.11
C ASP A 599 -37.69 -19.32 -3.78
N SER A 600 -37.65 -19.03 -5.08
CA SER A 600 -38.83 -19.00 -5.91
C SER A 600 -38.85 -20.30 -6.73
N GLY A 601 -39.56 -21.28 -6.19
CA GLY A 601 -39.85 -22.54 -6.85
C GLY A 601 -40.57 -22.36 -8.18
N VAL A 602 -39.80 -22.07 -9.23
CA VAL A 602 -40.23 -22.28 -10.62
C VAL A 602 -39.03 -22.81 -11.39
N SER A 603 -39.04 -24.09 -11.62
CA SER A 603 -38.16 -24.79 -12.53
C SER A 603 -38.35 -24.25 -13.96
N SER A 604 -37.45 -23.39 -14.44
CA SER A 604 -37.30 -23.17 -15.86
C SER A 604 -35.84 -23.44 -16.26
N SER A 605 -35.67 -24.61 -16.88
CA SER A 605 -34.44 -25.04 -17.51
C SER A 605 -34.17 -24.15 -18.71
N MET A 606 -33.35 -23.12 -18.52
CA MET A 606 -32.55 -22.49 -19.57
C MET A 606 -31.14 -22.33 -19.02
N LYS A 607 -30.22 -23.13 -19.55
CA LYS A 607 -28.78 -22.96 -19.36
C LYS A 607 -28.38 -21.64 -19.98
N SER A 608 -28.39 -20.54 -19.18
CA SER A 608 -27.66 -19.34 -19.51
C SER A 608 -26.17 -19.65 -19.37
N SER A 609 -25.38 -19.30 -20.37
CA SER A 609 -23.92 -19.39 -20.35
C SER A 609 -23.41 -18.49 -19.20
N GLU A 610 -23.13 -19.09 -18.05
CA GLU A 610 -22.53 -18.40 -16.92
C GLU A 610 -21.16 -17.90 -17.36
N ALA A 611 -20.98 -16.57 -17.37
CA ALA A 611 -19.67 -15.98 -17.44
C ALA A 611 -18.84 -16.50 -16.26
N PRO A 612 -17.57 -16.92 -16.45
CA PRO A 612 -16.76 -17.50 -15.40
C PRO A 612 -16.65 -16.50 -14.25
N ALA A 613 -17.05 -16.95 -13.04
CA ALA A 613 -16.99 -16.11 -11.84
C ALA A 613 -15.58 -15.57 -11.64
N VAL A 614 -15.46 -14.26 -11.46
CA VAL A 614 -14.16 -13.59 -11.26
C VAL A 614 -13.55 -14.07 -9.94
N LYS A 615 -12.38 -14.71 -10.01
CA LYS A 615 -11.64 -15.12 -8.81
C LYS A 615 -11.07 -13.88 -8.13
N ILE A 616 -11.34 -13.69 -6.84
CA ILE A 616 -10.80 -12.60 -6.03
C ILE A 616 -9.48 -13.04 -5.40
N TYR A 617 -8.51 -12.14 -5.37
CA TYR A 617 -7.17 -12.37 -4.84
C TYR A 617 -6.73 -11.30 -3.85
N ASP A 618 -5.85 -11.67 -2.92
CA ASP A 618 -5.18 -10.78 -1.98
C ASP A 618 -3.65 -10.86 -2.16
N ASN A 619 -2.96 -9.75 -1.86
CA ASN A 619 -1.51 -9.74 -1.85
C ASN A 619 -0.98 -10.44 -0.60
N LEU A 620 -0.05 -11.39 -0.77
CA LEU A 620 0.54 -12.18 0.32
C LEU A 620 1.29 -11.27 1.30
N SER A 621 2.25 -10.48 0.82
CA SER A 621 3.10 -9.64 1.67
C SER A 621 2.29 -8.59 2.44
N VAL A 622 1.30 -7.97 1.78
CA VAL A 622 0.43 -6.95 2.40
C VAL A 622 -0.39 -7.55 3.54
N LYS A 623 -1.03 -8.70 3.31
CA LYS A 623 -1.89 -9.37 4.32
C LYS A 623 -1.07 -9.86 5.51
N GLN A 624 0.05 -10.54 5.26
CA GLN A 624 0.92 -11.05 6.33
C GLN A 624 1.44 -9.92 7.22
N GLU A 625 1.89 -8.83 6.62
CA GLU A 625 2.43 -7.71 7.38
C GLU A 625 1.34 -6.93 8.12
N ALA A 626 0.14 -6.80 7.53
CA ALA A 626 -1.01 -6.22 8.22
C ALA A 626 -1.36 -7.00 9.49
N TRP A 627 -1.34 -8.33 9.44
CA TRP A 627 -1.64 -9.18 10.59
C TRP A 627 -0.52 -9.16 11.64
N ARG A 628 0.77 -9.15 11.23
CA ARG A 628 1.89 -8.99 12.16
C ARG A 628 1.79 -7.68 12.94
N LYS A 629 1.67 -6.56 12.23
CA LYS A 629 1.54 -5.24 12.86
C LYS A 629 0.29 -5.11 13.72
N ALA A 630 -0.80 -5.77 13.35
CA ALA A 630 -2.00 -5.84 14.17
C ALA A 630 -1.72 -6.52 15.52
N LEU A 631 -1.03 -7.67 15.50
CA LEU A 631 -0.65 -8.36 16.71
C LEU A 631 0.37 -7.55 17.52
N ASP A 632 1.42 -7.04 16.87
CA ASP A 632 2.45 -6.24 17.55
C ASP A 632 1.84 -5.06 18.32
N LEU A 633 0.86 -4.37 17.70
CA LEU A 633 0.12 -3.29 18.34
C LEU A 633 -0.68 -3.78 19.55
N VAL A 634 -1.38 -4.92 19.43
CA VAL A 634 -2.14 -5.51 20.54
C VAL A 634 -1.21 -5.90 21.69
N LEU A 635 -0.09 -6.57 21.39
CA LEU A 635 0.87 -7.01 22.41
C LEU A 635 1.56 -5.82 23.08
N LEU A 636 1.86 -4.77 22.34
CA LEU A 636 2.43 -3.54 22.91
C LEU A 636 1.45 -2.90 23.90
N VAL A 637 0.18 -2.76 23.53
CA VAL A 637 -0.85 -2.22 24.43
C VAL A 637 -1.10 -3.16 25.60
N LEU A 638 -1.14 -4.48 25.40
CA LEU A 638 -1.35 -5.48 26.46
C LEU A 638 -0.28 -5.44 27.56
N GLN A 639 0.96 -5.07 27.20
CA GLN A 639 2.10 -5.01 28.12
C GLN A 639 2.18 -3.69 28.88
N THR A 640 1.31 -2.71 28.62
CA THR A 640 1.30 -1.46 29.39
C THR A 640 0.67 -1.66 30.77
N ASP A 641 1.28 -1.10 31.81
CA ASP A 641 0.86 -1.22 33.21
C ASP A 641 0.37 0.08 33.83
N ALA A 642 0.75 1.21 33.24
CA ALA A 642 0.39 2.52 33.75
C ALA A 642 0.30 3.57 32.62
N GLU A 643 -0.54 4.56 32.81
CA GLU A 643 -0.61 5.78 32.02
C GLU A 643 -0.05 6.94 32.84
N VAL A 644 0.96 7.64 32.32
CA VAL A 644 1.58 8.79 32.96
C VAL A 644 1.24 10.03 32.16
N ILE A 645 0.47 10.94 32.75
CA ILE A 645 0.09 12.22 32.13
C ILE A 645 0.87 13.32 32.82
N THR A 646 1.62 14.11 32.04
CA THR A 646 2.39 15.26 32.50
C THR A 646 1.80 16.55 31.96
N GLY A 647 1.99 17.67 32.69
CA GLY A 647 1.55 18.98 32.21
C GLY A 647 0.10 19.36 32.56
N ILE A 648 -0.52 18.66 33.51
CA ILE A 648 -1.87 19.00 33.98
C ILE A 648 -1.77 20.24 34.87
N ASP A 649 -2.48 21.30 34.50
CA ASP A 649 -2.63 22.51 35.35
C ASP A 649 -3.54 22.17 36.54
N GLN A 650 -3.02 22.17 37.78
CA GLN A 650 -3.76 21.83 38.99
C GLN A 650 -4.88 22.84 39.35
N LYS A 651 -5.14 23.85 38.50
CA LYS A 651 -6.14 24.90 38.79
C LYS A 651 -7.57 24.62 38.32
N SER A 652 -7.87 23.44 37.82
CA SER A 652 -9.24 23.09 37.38
C SER A 652 -9.89 21.99 38.23
N ASP A 653 -9.68 21.99 39.57
CA ASP A 653 -10.52 21.22 40.49
C ASP A 653 -11.83 21.98 40.74
N GLY A 654 -12.75 21.89 39.82
CA GLY A 654 -14.11 22.37 39.92
C GLY A 654 -14.94 21.84 38.75
N THR A 655 -15.66 20.75 39.01
CA THR A 655 -16.63 20.12 38.07
C THR A 655 -16.07 19.11 37.08
N LEU A 656 -15.65 17.94 37.59
CA LEU A 656 -15.57 16.72 36.81
C LEU A 656 -16.51 15.66 37.40
N ASP A 657 -17.79 16.00 37.45
CA ASP A 657 -18.88 15.04 37.51
C ASP A 657 -19.69 15.18 36.22
N ASN A 658 -19.80 14.11 35.48
CA ASN A 658 -20.57 13.89 34.26
C ASN A 658 -19.84 14.10 32.92
N LEU A 659 -18.93 13.17 32.60
CA LEU A 659 -18.76 12.70 31.22
C LEU A 659 -18.42 11.20 31.25
N THR A 660 -19.40 10.43 31.69
CA THR A 660 -19.52 9.01 31.37
C THR A 660 -20.25 8.92 30.03
N LEU A 661 -19.64 8.20 29.10
CA LEU A 661 -20.27 7.59 27.92
C LEU A 661 -20.59 8.51 26.74
N LEU A 662 -19.69 8.48 25.78
CA LEU A 662 -20.09 8.15 24.40
C LEU A 662 -18.95 7.38 23.74
#